data_66429772b6f2a760bde296f00416c049
#
_entry.id   66429772b6f2a760bde296f00416c049
#
_cell.length_a   1.000
_cell.length_b   1.000
_cell.length_c   1.000
_cell.angle_alpha   90.00
_cell.angle_beta   90.00
_cell.angle_gamma   90.00
#
_symmetry.space_group_name_H-M   'P 1'
#
loop_
_entity.id
_entity.type
_entity.pdbx_description
1 polymer ?
#
loop_
_entity_poly.entity_id
_entity_poly.type
_entity_poly.pdbx_seq_one_letter_code
_entity_poly.pdbx_strand_id
1 'polypeptide(L)'
;MTSSAFDSSRQGCGSGQCACRRAAQTRRADPFDDTDYGTPTRHADTDVTLDIDGRAIAVPAGTSVMRAAIEAGINVPKLCATDSLEPFGSCRLCLVEIEGRRGYPASCTTPVEAGMKVRTQSDRLQALRRNVMELYISDHPLDCLTCAANGDCELQDMAGAVGLREVRYGFDGKNHLSDAKDESNPYFSYDPSKCIVCNRCVRACEETQGTFALTIASRGFESRVAASAGEAFMDSECVSCGACVAACPTATLVEKSVARLGQPEHEIVTTCAYCGVGCALKAEMKGEQVVRMTPHKNGLANEGHACVKGRFAWGYATHKDRITKPMIREKITDAWREVSWDEAIGYAAARFRRIQDEHGRDSIGGITSSRCTNEETYLVQKLVRAAFGNNNVDTCARVCHSPTGYGLKTTLGESAGTQTFASVGSADVIVVIGANPTDGHPVFGSRLKRRVREGAQLIVVDPRRIDLVDGPHVKAVHHLQLRPGTNVALVNALAHVIVTEGLVDEAFVAERCEPQAFDVWRAFAARPENSPEATADIAGVPADAVRAAARLYATGGRAAIFYGLGVTEHAQGSTMVMGIANLAMATGNLGIEGAGVNPLRGQNNVQGSCDMGSFPHELPGYRHIGDAAVRARFDEAWSTTLQPEPGLRIPNMFDAALDGSFKGLYCQGEDIVQSDPNTQHVAAALASLDCLVVQDIFLNETAKYAHVFLPGATFLEKDGTFTNAERRISRVRRAMRPLSGYADWEVTLMLSRALGYDMHYAHPSEIMDEIARLTPTFAGVSYALLDELGSVQWPCNDAAPQGTPTMHVDQFVRGKGKFVITQYIASPEKVTPRYPLILTTGRILSQYNVGAQTRRTENVRWHGEDRLEIHPHDANDRGIRTGDWVGVASRAGQTVLRALVTERMQPGVVYTTFHFPESGANVITTDSSDWATNCPEYKVTAVQVAPVAQPSEWQRAYTRFRAEQLALLEQRTAERAPAIATGK
;
A
#
# COMPACT_ATOMS: atom_id res chain seq x y z
N MET A 1 46.44 -8.86 -10.80
CA MET A 1 47.45 -9.70 -10.16
C MET A 1 46.90 -10.11 -8.82
N THR A 2 46.56 -11.34 -8.49
CA THR A 2 47.07 -12.67 -8.88
C THR A 2 45.88 -13.66 -8.74
N SER A 3 45.81 -14.55 -9.72
CA SER A 3 45.02 -15.79 -9.72
C SER A 3 45.49 -16.81 -8.71
N SER A 4 44.60 -17.61 -8.13
CA SER A 4 44.96 -18.98 -7.70
C SER A 4 43.79 -19.92 -7.97
N ALA A 5 44.12 -20.91 -8.80
CA ALA A 5 43.33 -22.09 -9.12
C ALA A 5 43.20 -23.02 -7.92
N PHE A 6 42.10 -23.78 -7.86
CA PHE A 6 42.02 -24.95 -7.03
C PHE A 6 41.61 -26.21 -7.81
N ASP A 7 42.30 -27.22 -7.52
CA ASP A 7 42.47 -28.48 -8.16
C ASP A 7 41.36 -29.49 -7.89
N SER A 8 41.14 -30.37 -8.83
CA SER A 8 40.21 -31.49 -8.81
C SER A 8 40.85 -32.74 -8.18
N SER A 9 40.16 -33.38 -7.27
CA SER A 9 40.41 -34.80 -7.00
C SER A 9 39.11 -35.62 -7.01
N ARG A 10 38.97 -36.43 -8.06
CA ARG A 10 38.02 -37.54 -8.17
C ARG A 10 38.45 -38.69 -7.27
N GLN A 11 37.57 -39.24 -6.48
CA GLN A 11 37.56 -40.64 -6.12
C GLN A 11 36.18 -41.23 -6.36
N GLY A 12 36.13 -42.32 -7.11
CA GLY A 12 34.96 -43.04 -7.52
C GLY A 12 34.42 -43.95 -6.40
N CYS A 13 33.15 -44.18 -6.42
CA CYS A 13 32.51 -45.31 -5.72
C CYS A 13 31.61 -46.10 -6.66
N GLY A 14 31.70 -47.40 -6.58
CA GLY A 14 31.13 -48.36 -7.51
C GLY A 14 29.62 -48.59 -7.41
N SER A 15 29.18 -49.33 -8.37
CA SER A 15 27.85 -49.84 -8.65
C SER A 15 27.03 -50.33 -7.45
N GLY A 16 25.84 -49.71 -7.23
CA GLY A 16 24.78 -50.22 -6.37
C GLY A 16 23.53 -49.36 -6.64
N GLN A 17 22.48 -50.02 -7.17
CA GLN A 17 21.21 -49.37 -7.45
C GLN A 17 20.63 -48.70 -6.21
N CYS A 18 20.65 -47.40 -6.18
CA CYS A 18 19.89 -46.59 -5.23
C CYS A 18 18.98 -45.67 -6.03
N ALA A 19 17.68 -45.99 -6.06
CA ALA A 19 16.63 -45.14 -6.63
C ALA A 19 16.47 -43.89 -5.76
N CYS A 20 17.41 -42.93 -5.88
CA CYS A 20 17.21 -41.60 -5.39
C CYS A 20 16.32 -40.88 -6.38
N ARG A 21 15.04 -40.70 -6.04
CA ARG A 21 14.18 -39.66 -6.66
C ARG A 21 14.94 -38.32 -6.55
N ARG A 22 15.52 -37.87 -7.63
CA ARG A 22 15.88 -36.44 -7.78
C ARG A 22 14.59 -35.67 -7.73
N ALA A 23 14.25 -35.13 -6.57
CA ALA A 23 13.40 -33.98 -6.49
C ALA A 23 14.01 -32.94 -7.44
N ALA A 24 13.28 -32.56 -8.45
CA ALA A 24 13.63 -31.42 -9.30
C ALA A 24 13.72 -30.22 -8.36
N GLN A 25 14.92 -29.82 -8.03
CA GLN A 25 15.16 -28.49 -7.49
C GLN A 25 14.79 -27.53 -8.61
N THR A 26 13.56 -27.03 -8.58
CA THR A 26 13.21 -25.82 -9.31
C THR A 26 14.26 -24.79 -8.90
N ARG A 27 15.15 -24.41 -9.81
CA ARG A 27 16.01 -23.24 -9.61
C ARG A 27 15.05 -22.10 -9.27
N ARG A 28 15.12 -21.60 -8.04
CA ARG A 28 14.41 -20.36 -7.68
C ARG A 28 14.93 -19.29 -8.62
N ALA A 29 14.01 -18.60 -9.29
CA ALA A 29 14.34 -17.40 -10.03
C ALA A 29 14.97 -16.40 -9.05
N ASP A 30 16.06 -15.77 -9.47
CA ASP A 30 16.66 -14.66 -8.75
C ASP A 30 15.56 -13.59 -8.54
N PRO A 31 15.22 -13.21 -7.30
CA PRO A 31 14.19 -12.22 -7.04
C PRO A 31 14.53 -10.84 -7.64
N PHE A 32 15.77 -10.61 -8.02
CA PHE A 32 16.24 -9.38 -8.66
C PHE A 32 16.47 -9.50 -10.18
N ASP A 33 16.17 -10.67 -10.78
CA ASP A 33 16.27 -10.85 -12.24
C ASP A 33 15.22 -10.00 -12.97
N ASP A 34 15.68 -9.03 -13.74
CA ASP A 34 14.83 -8.09 -14.49
C ASP A 34 14.75 -8.43 -15.99
N THR A 35 15.27 -9.59 -16.40
CA THR A 35 15.24 -10.07 -17.80
C THR A 35 13.81 -10.18 -18.31
N ASP A 36 13.49 -9.49 -19.41
CA ASP A 36 12.20 -9.62 -20.08
C ASP A 36 12.19 -10.85 -21.01
N TYR A 37 11.57 -11.91 -20.57
CA TYR A 37 11.43 -13.17 -21.31
C TYR A 37 10.39 -13.13 -22.44
N GLY A 38 9.82 -11.96 -22.74
CA GLY A 38 8.96 -11.70 -23.90
C GLY A 38 7.52 -12.16 -23.78
N THR A 39 7.20 -13.14 -22.94
CA THR A 39 5.83 -13.56 -22.61
C THR A 39 5.74 -14.07 -21.16
N PRO A 40 4.56 -14.01 -20.52
CA PRO A 40 4.39 -14.48 -19.14
C PRO A 40 4.81 -15.95 -18.93
N THR A 41 5.25 -16.27 -17.73
CA THR A 41 5.54 -17.64 -17.30
C THR A 41 4.29 -18.49 -17.37
N ARG A 42 4.40 -19.73 -17.86
CA ARG A 42 3.35 -20.73 -17.78
C ARG A 42 3.73 -21.79 -16.74
N HIS A 43 2.75 -22.25 -16.00
CA HIS A 43 2.89 -23.33 -15.04
C HIS A 43 2.05 -24.51 -15.55
N ALA A 44 2.70 -25.64 -15.75
CA ALA A 44 2.04 -26.88 -16.15
C ALA A 44 2.75 -28.07 -15.48
N ASP A 45 2.01 -29.15 -15.23
CA ASP A 45 2.54 -30.37 -14.62
C ASP A 45 3.42 -31.20 -15.57
N THR A 46 3.45 -30.83 -16.85
CA THR A 46 4.18 -31.55 -17.91
C THR A 46 5.11 -30.61 -18.65
N ASP A 47 6.33 -31.06 -18.89
CA ASP A 47 7.28 -30.38 -19.74
C ASP A 47 7.16 -30.86 -21.19
N VAL A 48 7.41 -29.95 -22.11
CA VAL A 48 7.47 -30.17 -23.55
C VAL A 48 8.91 -29.97 -24.02
N THR A 49 9.45 -30.95 -24.74
CA THR A 49 10.78 -30.87 -25.35
C THR A 49 10.67 -30.51 -26.83
N LEU A 50 11.44 -29.48 -27.24
CA LEU A 50 11.54 -29.01 -28.62
C LEU A 50 12.99 -28.69 -28.97
N ASP A 51 13.29 -28.52 -30.26
CA ASP A 51 14.56 -28.04 -30.76
C ASP A 51 14.47 -26.58 -31.24
N ILE A 52 15.35 -25.72 -30.74
CA ILE A 52 15.44 -24.33 -31.21
C ILE A 52 16.91 -24.08 -31.65
N ASP A 53 17.11 -23.83 -32.93
CA ASP A 53 18.42 -23.60 -33.55
C ASP A 53 19.43 -24.72 -33.24
N GLY A 54 18.96 -25.99 -33.24
CA GLY A 54 19.77 -27.18 -32.95
C GLY A 54 20.03 -27.45 -31.46
N ARG A 55 19.36 -26.75 -30.57
CA ARG A 55 19.40 -26.96 -29.11
C ARG A 55 18.13 -27.60 -28.61
N ALA A 56 18.22 -28.74 -27.93
CA ALA A 56 17.11 -29.37 -27.27
C ALA A 56 16.76 -28.60 -25.96
N ILE A 57 15.51 -28.15 -25.87
CA ILE A 57 15.01 -27.29 -24.76
C ILE A 57 13.75 -27.96 -24.19
N ALA A 58 13.66 -28.04 -22.88
CA ALA A 58 12.47 -28.52 -22.17
C ALA A 58 11.87 -27.37 -21.34
N VAL A 59 10.58 -27.09 -21.55
CA VAL A 59 9.82 -26.02 -20.86
C VAL A 59 8.42 -26.48 -20.54
N PRO A 60 7.73 -25.89 -19.56
CA PRO A 60 6.35 -26.21 -19.24
C PRO A 60 5.41 -26.10 -20.47
N ALA A 61 4.44 -27.01 -20.57
CA ALA A 61 3.44 -26.98 -21.64
C ALA A 61 2.71 -25.63 -21.66
N GLY A 62 2.40 -25.12 -22.87
CA GLY A 62 1.78 -23.80 -23.07
C GLY A 62 2.76 -22.62 -23.07
N THR A 63 4.05 -22.83 -22.76
CA THR A 63 5.10 -21.82 -22.91
C THR A 63 5.18 -21.38 -24.38
N SER A 64 5.40 -20.10 -24.67
CA SER A 64 5.59 -19.62 -26.03
C SER A 64 6.99 -19.98 -26.57
N VAL A 65 7.10 -20.15 -27.88
CA VAL A 65 8.41 -20.34 -28.55
C VAL A 65 9.37 -19.20 -28.23
N MET A 66 8.86 -17.96 -28.11
CA MET A 66 9.69 -16.81 -27.73
C MET A 66 10.31 -16.98 -26.36
N ARG A 67 9.50 -17.31 -25.35
CA ARG A 67 9.99 -17.50 -23.98
C ARG A 67 10.98 -18.64 -23.89
N ALA A 68 10.67 -19.77 -24.49
CA ALA A 68 11.57 -20.93 -24.54
C ALA A 68 12.93 -20.58 -25.18
N ALA A 69 12.93 -19.77 -26.24
CA ALA A 69 14.16 -19.29 -26.88
C ALA A 69 14.98 -18.39 -25.95
N ILE A 70 14.33 -17.37 -25.33
CA ILE A 70 15.03 -16.40 -24.46
C ILE A 70 15.57 -17.08 -23.19
N GLU A 71 14.84 -17.98 -22.57
CA GLU A 71 15.30 -18.79 -21.42
C GLU A 71 16.52 -19.68 -21.78
N ALA A 72 16.64 -20.08 -23.05
CA ALA A 72 17.82 -20.79 -23.59
C ALA A 72 18.95 -19.87 -24.04
N GLY A 73 18.85 -18.56 -23.84
CA GLY A 73 19.85 -17.57 -24.26
C GLY A 73 19.81 -17.25 -25.76
N ILE A 74 18.71 -17.56 -26.45
CA ILE A 74 18.51 -17.25 -27.87
C ILE A 74 17.64 -16.01 -27.99
N ASN A 75 18.22 -14.88 -28.40
CA ASN A 75 17.51 -13.62 -28.56
C ASN A 75 16.60 -13.60 -29.77
N VAL A 76 15.33 -13.27 -29.58
CA VAL A 76 14.34 -13.05 -30.64
C VAL A 76 13.86 -11.60 -30.57
N PRO A 77 14.01 -10.79 -31.64
CA PRO A 77 13.62 -9.39 -31.61
C PRO A 77 12.11 -9.24 -31.39
N LYS A 78 11.72 -8.24 -30.59
CA LYS A 78 10.32 -8.02 -30.20
C LYS A 78 10.07 -6.53 -29.91
N LEU A 79 8.81 -6.08 -30.06
CA LEU A 79 8.34 -4.74 -29.67
C LEU A 79 7.01 -4.79 -28.93
N CYS A 80 6.03 -5.62 -29.41
CA CYS A 80 4.71 -5.67 -28.77
C CYS A 80 4.62 -6.69 -27.61
N ALA A 81 5.58 -7.57 -27.46
CA ALA A 81 5.61 -8.62 -26.44
C ALA A 81 6.48 -8.20 -25.24
N THR A 82 6.06 -8.56 -24.05
CA THR A 82 6.77 -8.45 -22.77
C THR A 82 6.28 -9.53 -21.84
N ASP A 83 7.07 -9.97 -20.87
CA ASP A 83 6.67 -11.03 -19.95
C ASP A 83 5.68 -10.59 -18.85
N SER A 84 5.38 -9.30 -18.78
CA SER A 84 4.37 -8.75 -17.88
C SER A 84 2.96 -8.64 -18.47
N LEU A 85 2.78 -8.93 -19.76
CA LEU A 85 1.50 -8.80 -20.49
C LEU A 85 1.28 -10.00 -21.39
N GLU A 86 0.02 -10.42 -21.57
CA GLU A 86 -0.33 -11.49 -22.50
C GLU A 86 0.08 -11.13 -23.94
N PRO A 87 0.62 -12.07 -24.71
CA PRO A 87 1.15 -11.77 -26.03
C PRO A 87 0.02 -11.46 -27.04
N PHE A 88 0.23 -10.43 -27.86
CA PHE A 88 -0.74 -9.95 -28.85
C PHE A 88 -0.32 -10.22 -30.31
N GLY A 89 1.00 -10.28 -30.59
CA GLY A 89 1.52 -10.60 -31.91
C GLY A 89 1.35 -9.52 -32.97
N SER A 90 1.15 -8.25 -32.60
CA SER A 90 0.89 -7.14 -33.53
C SER A 90 2.13 -6.70 -34.33
N CYS A 91 3.30 -6.63 -33.69
CA CYS A 91 4.50 -6.03 -34.32
C CYS A 91 5.15 -6.86 -35.42
N ARG A 92 4.92 -8.16 -35.45
CA ARG A 92 5.50 -9.09 -36.43
C ARG A 92 7.04 -9.08 -36.53
N LEU A 93 7.73 -8.66 -35.50
CA LEU A 93 9.19 -8.66 -35.47
C LEU A 93 9.76 -10.01 -35.02
N CYS A 94 9.03 -10.75 -34.20
CA CYS A 94 9.43 -12.03 -33.60
C CYS A 94 9.15 -13.26 -34.47
N LEU A 95 9.16 -13.12 -35.80
CA LEU A 95 8.92 -14.21 -36.72
C LEU A 95 9.96 -15.33 -36.60
N VAL A 96 9.53 -16.59 -36.74
CA VAL A 96 10.38 -17.80 -36.75
C VAL A 96 9.99 -18.75 -37.88
N GLU A 97 10.89 -19.66 -38.24
CA GLU A 97 10.59 -20.81 -39.11
C GLU A 97 10.34 -22.03 -38.23
N ILE A 98 9.28 -22.79 -38.56
CA ILE A 98 8.97 -24.05 -37.89
C ILE A 98 8.88 -25.16 -38.95
N GLU A 99 9.68 -26.22 -38.78
CA GLU A 99 9.71 -27.35 -39.73
C GLU A 99 8.31 -27.93 -39.87
N GLY A 100 7.88 -28.13 -41.12
CA GLY A 100 6.56 -28.66 -41.46
C GLY A 100 5.42 -27.63 -41.39
N ARG A 101 5.64 -26.41 -40.93
CA ARG A 101 4.61 -25.34 -40.95
C ARG A 101 4.81 -24.36 -42.09
N ARG A 102 3.71 -23.98 -42.73
CA ARG A 102 3.72 -22.99 -43.82
C ARG A 102 3.81 -21.57 -43.23
N GLY A 103 4.66 -20.72 -43.80
CA GLY A 103 4.79 -19.31 -43.43
C GLY A 103 5.75 -19.07 -42.27
N TYR A 104 5.67 -17.89 -41.63
CA TYR A 104 6.54 -17.42 -40.55
C TYR A 104 5.69 -17.01 -39.36
N PRO A 105 5.38 -17.93 -38.43
CA PRO A 105 4.58 -17.60 -37.24
C PRO A 105 5.32 -16.65 -36.33
N ALA A 106 4.54 -15.89 -35.54
CA ALA A 106 5.09 -15.04 -34.47
C ALA A 106 5.39 -15.89 -33.24
N SER A 107 6.64 -15.96 -32.82
CA SER A 107 7.07 -16.80 -31.70
C SER A 107 6.40 -16.46 -30.37
N CYS A 108 6.01 -15.19 -30.17
CA CYS A 108 5.35 -14.73 -28.93
C CYS A 108 3.93 -15.32 -28.74
N THR A 109 3.22 -15.65 -29.84
CA THR A 109 1.85 -16.20 -29.81
C THR A 109 1.78 -17.67 -30.20
N THR A 110 2.92 -18.32 -30.45
CA THR A 110 2.99 -19.73 -30.82
C THR A 110 3.41 -20.55 -29.59
N PRO A 111 2.50 -21.41 -29.05
CA PRO A 111 2.87 -22.32 -27.97
C PRO A 111 3.82 -23.41 -28.46
N VAL A 112 4.67 -23.92 -27.57
CA VAL A 112 5.56 -25.05 -27.87
C VAL A 112 4.80 -26.36 -28.01
N GLU A 113 5.31 -27.24 -28.89
CA GLU A 113 4.79 -28.59 -29.13
C GLU A 113 5.93 -29.62 -29.07
N ALA A 114 5.63 -30.83 -28.65
CA ALA A 114 6.65 -31.88 -28.53
C ALA A 114 7.28 -32.22 -29.91
N GLY A 115 8.62 -32.21 -29.93
CA GLY A 115 9.39 -32.48 -31.13
C GLY A 115 9.40 -31.34 -32.18
N MET A 116 8.81 -30.17 -31.85
CA MET A 116 8.85 -28.98 -32.71
C MET A 116 10.31 -28.59 -32.99
N LYS A 117 10.64 -28.31 -34.27
CA LYS A 117 11.94 -27.77 -34.67
C LYS A 117 11.80 -26.35 -35.17
N VAL A 118 12.43 -25.44 -34.48
CA VAL A 118 12.33 -23.99 -34.70
C VAL A 118 13.68 -23.44 -35.13
N ARG A 119 13.69 -22.59 -36.15
CA ARG A 119 14.81 -21.75 -36.52
C ARG A 119 14.47 -20.31 -36.23
N THR A 120 15.31 -19.66 -35.44
CA THR A 120 15.16 -18.24 -35.11
C THR A 120 16.03 -17.34 -36.02
N GLN A 121 16.97 -17.92 -36.74
CA GLN A 121 17.91 -17.19 -37.62
C GLN A 121 17.94 -17.83 -39.01
N SER A 122 17.69 -17.05 -40.04
CA SER A 122 17.92 -17.33 -41.46
C SER A 122 17.98 -16.00 -42.23
N ASP A 123 18.61 -16.02 -43.44
CA ASP A 123 18.66 -14.83 -44.29
C ASP A 123 17.26 -14.29 -44.60
N ARG A 124 16.32 -15.20 -44.74
CA ARG A 124 14.94 -14.85 -45.03
C ARG A 124 14.25 -14.18 -43.85
N LEU A 125 14.43 -14.69 -42.60
CA LEU A 125 13.95 -14.06 -41.39
C LEU A 125 14.55 -12.70 -41.14
N GLN A 126 15.86 -12.56 -41.36
CA GLN A 126 16.55 -11.26 -41.24
C GLN A 126 15.99 -10.25 -42.24
N ALA A 127 15.78 -10.64 -43.50
CA ALA A 127 15.18 -9.77 -44.51
C ALA A 127 13.76 -9.35 -44.14
N LEU A 128 12.91 -10.28 -43.63
CA LEU A 128 11.56 -9.98 -43.21
C LEU A 128 11.52 -9.03 -41.99
N ARG A 129 12.32 -9.30 -40.96
CA ARG A 129 12.44 -8.43 -39.77
C ARG A 129 12.93 -7.04 -40.10
N ARG A 130 13.94 -6.94 -41.00
CA ARG A 130 14.45 -5.64 -41.49
C ARG A 130 13.35 -4.86 -42.22
N ASN A 131 12.59 -5.52 -43.10
CA ASN A 131 11.50 -4.88 -43.84
C ASN A 131 10.36 -4.41 -42.89
N VAL A 132 10.01 -5.22 -41.88
CA VAL A 132 9.04 -4.81 -40.85
C VAL A 132 9.55 -3.59 -40.10
N MET A 133 10.80 -3.61 -39.65
CA MET A 133 11.39 -2.49 -38.93
C MET A 133 11.46 -1.24 -39.78
N GLU A 134 11.81 -1.35 -41.07
CA GLU A 134 11.83 -0.26 -42.03
C GLU A 134 10.47 0.44 -42.15
N LEU A 135 9.36 -0.33 -42.15
CA LEU A 135 8.01 0.23 -42.14
C LEU A 135 7.69 1.00 -40.87
N TYR A 136 8.14 0.53 -39.70
CA TYR A 136 8.01 1.31 -38.47
C TYR A 136 8.79 2.60 -38.50
N ILE A 137 10.05 2.56 -38.97
CA ILE A 137 10.92 3.73 -39.00
C ILE A 137 10.47 4.73 -40.08
N SER A 138 9.87 4.28 -41.20
CA SER A 138 9.36 5.17 -42.24
C SER A 138 8.23 6.10 -41.79
N ASP A 139 7.56 5.80 -40.67
CA ASP A 139 6.48 6.60 -40.10
C ASP A 139 6.79 7.01 -38.65
N HIS A 140 8.06 7.22 -38.34
CA HIS A 140 8.48 7.64 -36.99
C HIS A 140 9.45 8.85 -37.10
N PRO A 141 9.28 9.89 -36.22
CA PRO A 141 10.22 11.02 -36.22
C PRO A 141 11.66 10.55 -35.92
N LEU A 142 12.63 10.97 -36.73
CA LEU A 142 14.05 10.66 -36.51
C LEU A 142 14.77 11.76 -35.71
N ASP A 143 14.13 12.24 -34.66
CA ASP A 143 14.64 13.25 -33.73
C ASP A 143 15.36 12.66 -32.51
N CYS A 144 15.90 11.45 -32.63
CA CYS A 144 16.48 10.67 -31.53
C CYS A 144 17.44 11.46 -30.64
N LEU A 145 18.26 12.35 -31.20
CA LEU A 145 19.24 13.15 -30.46
C LEU A 145 18.60 14.13 -29.46
N THR A 146 17.34 14.51 -29.67
CA THR A 146 16.58 15.41 -28.82
C THR A 146 15.43 14.70 -28.09
N CYS A 147 15.25 13.41 -28.37
CA CYS A 147 14.18 12.61 -27.81
C CYS A 147 14.48 12.22 -26.35
N ALA A 148 13.53 12.37 -25.47
CA ALA A 148 13.67 12.04 -24.05
C ALA A 148 13.92 10.53 -23.77
N ALA A 149 13.55 9.64 -24.69
CA ALA A 149 13.81 8.21 -24.60
C ALA A 149 15.14 7.78 -25.27
N ASN A 150 15.98 8.71 -25.69
CA ASN A 150 17.26 8.34 -26.30
C ASN A 150 18.15 7.56 -25.31
N GLY A 151 18.59 6.37 -25.70
CA GLY A 151 19.32 5.43 -24.83
C GLY A 151 18.43 4.52 -23.95
N ASP A 152 17.10 4.69 -24.00
CA ASP A 152 16.10 3.84 -23.33
C ASP A 152 14.87 3.68 -24.27
N CYS A 153 15.13 3.20 -25.50
CA CYS A 153 14.12 3.10 -26.56
C CYS A 153 14.24 1.76 -27.28
N GLU A 154 13.31 0.84 -27.01
CA GLU A 154 13.28 -0.49 -27.64
C GLU A 154 13.18 -0.43 -29.16
N LEU A 155 12.59 0.63 -29.74
CA LEU A 155 12.55 0.80 -31.20
C LEU A 155 13.95 1.03 -31.79
N GLN A 156 14.79 1.85 -31.13
CA GLN A 156 16.21 2.06 -31.53
C GLN A 156 16.99 0.75 -31.44
N ASP A 157 16.83 0.03 -30.31
CA ASP A 157 17.56 -1.22 -30.06
C ASP A 157 17.20 -2.28 -31.11
N MET A 158 15.92 -2.40 -31.43
CA MET A 158 15.42 -3.37 -32.42
C MET A 158 15.86 -2.98 -33.85
N ALA A 159 15.91 -1.69 -34.20
CA ALA A 159 16.49 -1.26 -35.49
C ALA A 159 17.97 -1.65 -35.61
N GLY A 160 18.73 -1.48 -34.51
CA GLY A 160 20.10 -1.98 -34.41
C GLY A 160 20.21 -3.50 -34.53
N ALA A 161 19.39 -4.25 -33.79
CA ALA A 161 19.41 -5.71 -33.74
C ALA A 161 19.08 -6.37 -35.11
N VAL A 162 18.18 -5.78 -35.88
CA VAL A 162 17.87 -6.29 -37.25
C VAL A 162 18.80 -5.73 -38.35
N GLY A 163 19.77 -4.89 -37.99
CA GLY A 163 20.73 -4.33 -38.92
C GLY A 163 20.15 -3.31 -39.91
N LEU A 164 19.11 -2.59 -39.54
CA LEU A 164 18.56 -1.48 -40.34
C LEU A 164 19.49 -0.27 -40.25
N ARG A 165 19.92 0.25 -41.40
CA ARG A 165 20.80 1.42 -41.52
C ARG A 165 20.25 2.50 -42.43
N GLU A 166 19.38 2.13 -43.37
CA GLU A 166 18.78 3.02 -44.35
C GLU A 166 17.31 2.68 -44.55
N VAL A 167 16.50 3.68 -44.83
CA VAL A 167 15.08 3.56 -45.14
C VAL A 167 14.92 3.76 -46.65
N ARG A 168 14.38 2.75 -47.34
CA ARG A 168 14.20 2.78 -48.82
C ARG A 168 12.96 3.57 -49.27
N TYR A 169 12.01 3.77 -48.40
CA TYR A 169 10.74 4.47 -48.71
C TYR A 169 10.93 5.97 -48.55
N GLY A 170 10.20 6.77 -49.34
CA GLY A 170 10.19 8.23 -49.17
C GLY A 170 9.82 8.57 -47.71
N PHE A 171 10.70 9.25 -47.03
CA PHE A 171 10.61 9.54 -45.63
C PHE A 171 11.01 10.97 -45.35
N ASP A 172 10.15 11.75 -44.73
CA ASP A 172 10.36 13.13 -44.38
C ASP A 172 10.69 13.41 -42.91
N GLY A 173 10.90 12.35 -42.12
CA GLY A 173 11.25 12.44 -40.71
C GLY A 173 10.10 12.75 -39.81
N LYS A 174 8.85 12.47 -40.25
CA LYS A 174 7.63 12.76 -39.50
C LYS A 174 6.73 11.54 -39.42
N ASN A 175 5.83 11.57 -38.45
CA ASN A 175 4.70 10.65 -38.40
C ASN A 175 3.54 11.24 -39.19
N HIS A 176 2.67 10.38 -39.80
CA HIS A 176 1.52 10.85 -40.58
C HIS A 176 0.43 11.47 -39.71
N LEU A 177 0.37 11.13 -38.41
CA LEU A 177 -0.58 11.71 -37.46
C LEU A 177 -0.13 13.13 -37.07
N SER A 178 -1.07 14.07 -37.11
CA SER A 178 -0.84 15.47 -36.74
C SER A 178 -1.46 15.84 -35.40
N ASP A 179 -1.83 14.85 -34.59
CA ASP A 179 -2.47 15.06 -33.28
C ASP A 179 -1.51 15.79 -32.34
N ALA A 180 -2.08 16.72 -31.56
CA ALA A 180 -1.32 17.47 -30.58
C ALA A 180 -0.85 16.57 -29.43
N LYS A 181 0.32 16.91 -28.88
CA LYS A 181 0.84 16.26 -27.66
C LYS A 181 -0.08 16.57 -26.47
N ASP A 182 -0.45 15.55 -25.71
CA ASP A 182 -1.21 15.73 -24.46
C ASP A 182 -0.28 15.90 -23.26
N GLU A 183 -0.33 17.06 -22.64
CA GLU A 183 0.41 17.44 -21.44
C GLU A 183 -0.49 17.56 -20.19
N SER A 184 -1.77 17.16 -20.29
CA SER A 184 -2.75 17.33 -19.21
C SER A 184 -2.36 16.55 -17.94
N ASN A 185 -1.78 15.36 -18.09
CA ASN A 185 -1.35 14.56 -16.94
C ASN A 185 -0.15 15.22 -16.23
N PRO A 186 -0.17 15.42 -14.91
CA PRO A 186 0.92 16.08 -14.20
C PRO A 186 2.23 15.28 -14.16
N TYR A 187 2.20 13.98 -14.43
CA TYR A 187 3.33 13.08 -14.24
C TYR A 187 4.02 12.67 -15.54
N PHE A 188 3.27 12.53 -16.62
CA PHE A 188 3.79 12.08 -17.91
C PHE A 188 3.13 12.84 -19.07
N SER A 189 3.78 12.76 -20.23
CA SER A 189 3.30 13.31 -21.48
C SER A 189 2.91 12.16 -22.41
N TYR A 190 1.94 12.40 -23.29
CA TYR A 190 1.57 11.52 -24.39
C TYR A 190 1.83 12.22 -25.73
N ASP A 191 2.71 11.66 -26.54
CA ASP A 191 3.06 12.17 -27.88
C ASP A 191 2.65 11.13 -28.93
N PRO A 192 1.51 11.32 -29.61
CA PRO A 192 1.02 10.37 -30.61
C PRO A 192 1.97 10.22 -31.81
N SER A 193 2.79 11.23 -32.14
CA SER A 193 3.75 11.15 -33.25
C SER A 193 4.86 10.11 -33.03
N LYS A 194 5.10 9.68 -31.80
CA LYS A 194 6.07 8.66 -31.44
C LYS A 194 5.46 7.25 -31.33
N CYS A 195 4.16 7.13 -31.57
CA CYS A 195 3.41 5.88 -31.37
C CYS A 195 3.62 4.91 -32.54
N ILE A 196 4.00 3.68 -32.21
CA ILE A 196 4.10 2.56 -33.17
C ILE A 196 2.91 1.60 -33.10
N VAL A 197 1.83 1.96 -32.42
CA VAL A 197 0.57 1.19 -32.26
C VAL A 197 0.81 -0.27 -31.83
N CYS A 198 1.80 -0.50 -30.95
CA CYS A 198 2.14 -1.84 -30.47
C CYS A 198 1.14 -2.42 -29.47
N ASN A 199 0.21 -1.62 -28.98
CA ASN A 199 -0.87 -1.99 -28.06
C ASN A 199 -0.43 -2.38 -26.63
N ARG A 200 0.83 -2.21 -26.26
CA ARG A 200 1.32 -2.54 -24.90
C ARG A 200 0.65 -1.67 -23.83
N CYS A 201 0.51 -0.36 -24.06
CA CYS A 201 -0.11 0.57 -23.11
C CYS A 201 -1.61 0.29 -22.89
N VAL A 202 -2.35 -0.09 -23.94
CA VAL A 202 -3.77 -0.47 -23.84
C VAL A 202 -3.90 -1.73 -22.98
N ARG A 203 -3.11 -2.77 -23.28
CA ARG A 203 -3.09 -4.02 -22.50
C ARG A 203 -2.64 -3.80 -21.05
N ALA A 204 -1.64 -2.96 -20.81
CA ALA A 204 -1.21 -2.63 -19.45
C ALA A 204 -2.33 -1.91 -18.66
N CYS A 205 -3.11 -1.05 -19.31
CA CYS A 205 -4.28 -0.42 -18.70
C CYS A 205 -5.38 -1.43 -18.35
N GLU A 206 -5.56 -2.46 -19.19
CA GLU A 206 -6.52 -3.55 -19.00
C GLU A 206 -6.03 -4.60 -17.99
N GLU A 207 -4.89 -5.22 -18.28
CA GLU A 207 -4.40 -6.41 -17.57
C GLU A 207 -3.81 -6.07 -16.21
N THR A 208 -3.01 -4.99 -16.13
CA THR A 208 -2.31 -4.59 -14.90
C THR A 208 -3.21 -3.76 -13.99
N GLN A 209 -3.77 -2.66 -14.52
CA GLN A 209 -4.58 -1.73 -13.72
C GLN A 209 -6.06 -2.10 -13.66
N GLY A 210 -6.65 -2.57 -14.76
CA GLY A 210 -8.07 -2.88 -14.86
C GLY A 210 -8.99 -1.66 -14.85
N THR A 211 -8.53 -0.53 -15.42
CA THR A 211 -9.33 0.69 -15.58
C THR A 211 -9.87 0.87 -16.99
N PHE A 212 -9.19 0.28 -17.99
CA PHE A 212 -9.56 0.34 -19.41
C PHE A 212 -9.67 1.77 -19.97
N ALA A 213 -8.90 2.71 -19.40
CA ALA A 213 -8.89 4.10 -19.84
C ALA A 213 -8.29 4.29 -21.23
N LEU A 214 -7.53 3.32 -21.75
CA LEU A 214 -6.90 3.39 -23.06
C LEU A 214 -7.53 2.41 -24.05
N THR A 215 -7.66 2.87 -25.29
CA THR A 215 -8.18 2.06 -26.42
C THR A 215 -7.44 2.39 -27.70
N ILE A 216 -7.69 1.62 -28.75
CA ILE A 216 -7.31 1.96 -30.12
C ILE A 216 -8.50 2.68 -30.79
N ALA A 217 -8.30 3.92 -31.16
CA ALA A 217 -9.24 4.70 -31.94
C ALA A 217 -8.91 4.57 -33.44
N SER A 218 -9.94 4.72 -34.29
CA SER A 218 -9.86 4.60 -35.75
C SER A 218 -9.46 3.19 -36.24
N ARG A 219 -9.08 3.06 -37.48
CA ARG A 219 -8.68 1.78 -38.10
C ARG A 219 -7.69 1.99 -39.25
N GLY A 220 -7.00 0.92 -39.63
CA GLY A 220 -6.00 0.97 -40.71
C GLY A 220 -4.86 1.89 -40.36
N PHE A 221 -4.44 2.70 -41.31
CA PHE A 221 -3.33 3.62 -41.14
C PHE A 221 -3.61 4.77 -40.15
N GLU A 222 -4.90 5.11 -39.97
CA GLU A 222 -5.35 6.13 -39.01
C GLU A 222 -5.46 5.60 -37.56
N SER A 223 -5.05 4.36 -37.28
CA SER A 223 -5.13 3.76 -35.95
C SER A 223 -4.21 4.50 -34.97
N ARG A 224 -4.75 4.88 -33.81
CA ARG A 224 -3.97 5.54 -32.75
C ARG A 224 -4.47 5.13 -31.37
N VAL A 225 -3.61 5.22 -30.39
CA VAL A 225 -4.02 5.08 -28.99
C VAL A 225 -4.78 6.34 -28.55
N ALA A 226 -5.87 6.16 -27.83
CA ALA A 226 -6.67 7.27 -27.29
C ALA A 226 -7.07 6.96 -25.83
N ALA A 227 -7.18 8.01 -25.04
CA ALA A 227 -7.78 7.95 -23.72
C ALA A 227 -9.30 8.09 -23.85
N SER A 228 -10.07 7.20 -23.23
CA SER A 228 -11.54 7.15 -23.30
C SER A 228 -12.08 7.35 -24.72
N ALA A 229 -12.93 8.34 -24.96
CA ALA A 229 -13.45 8.69 -26.28
C ALA A 229 -12.56 9.66 -27.10
N GLY A 230 -11.30 9.83 -26.73
CA GLY A 230 -10.37 10.81 -27.32
C GLY A 230 -10.22 12.08 -26.49
N GLU A 231 -10.52 11.98 -25.21
CA GLU A 231 -10.34 13.04 -24.20
C GLU A 231 -8.87 13.17 -23.80
N ALA A 232 -8.54 14.26 -23.10
CA ALA A 232 -7.25 14.39 -22.44
C ALA A 232 -7.12 13.37 -21.31
N PHE A 233 -5.90 12.93 -21.00
CA PHE A 233 -5.66 11.90 -19.96
C PHE A 233 -6.29 12.26 -18.61
N MET A 234 -6.23 13.52 -18.19
CA MET A 234 -6.80 13.95 -16.89
C MET A 234 -8.31 14.09 -16.88
N ASP A 235 -8.94 14.16 -18.03
CA ASP A 235 -10.40 14.23 -18.17
C ASP A 235 -11.03 12.85 -18.39
N SER A 236 -10.18 11.82 -18.56
CA SER A 236 -10.57 10.43 -18.79
C SER A 236 -10.64 9.61 -17.49
N GLU A 237 -11.01 8.32 -17.61
CA GLU A 237 -10.99 7.35 -16.50
C GLU A 237 -9.59 6.99 -16.00
N CYS A 238 -8.54 7.69 -16.47
CA CYS A 238 -7.15 7.44 -16.11
C CYS A 238 -6.88 7.71 -14.63
N VAL A 239 -6.36 6.71 -13.93
CA VAL A 239 -5.97 6.78 -12.51
C VAL A 239 -4.47 7.10 -12.31
N SER A 240 -3.78 7.50 -13.36
CA SER A 240 -2.35 7.89 -13.33
C SER A 240 -1.42 6.84 -12.68
N CYS A 241 -1.68 5.56 -12.87
CA CYS A 241 -0.87 4.49 -12.26
C CYS A 241 0.50 4.30 -12.92
N GLY A 242 0.69 4.81 -14.16
CA GLY A 242 1.94 4.71 -14.91
C GLY A 242 2.23 3.34 -15.54
N ALA A 243 1.32 2.36 -15.48
CA ALA A 243 1.52 1.05 -16.11
C ALA A 243 1.73 1.16 -17.64
N CYS A 244 0.97 2.03 -18.30
CA CYS A 244 1.12 2.33 -19.72
C CYS A 244 2.46 2.99 -20.06
N VAL A 245 2.96 3.84 -19.18
CA VAL A 245 4.27 4.51 -19.33
C VAL A 245 5.40 3.49 -19.22
N ALA A 246 5.36 2.63 -18.19
CA ALA A 246 6.35 1.56 -18.01
C ALA A 246 6.33 0.51 -19.14
N ALA A 247 5.17 0.30 -19.79
CA ALA A 247 5.02 -0.64 -20.89
C ALA A 247 5.37 -0.03 -22.26
N CYS A 248 5.53 1.28 -22.42
CA CYS A 248 5.75 1.92 -23.72
C CYS A 248 7.18 1.69 -24.24
N PRO A 249 7.35 1.12 -25.45
CA PRO A 249 8.68 0.84 -25.99
C PRO A 249 9.33 2.04 -26.69
N THR A 250 8.66 3.19 -26.74
CA THR A 250 9.10 4.42 -27.42
C THR A 250 8.83 5.63 -26.54
N ALA A 251 9.12 6.84 -27.06
CA ALA A 251 8.82 8.10 -26.39
C ALA A 251 7.36 8.56 -26.50
N THR A 252 6.41 7.68 -26.85
CA THR A 252 4.98 8.04 -26.89
C THR A 252 4.46 8.44 -25.52
N LEU A 253 4.82 7.66 -24.49
CA LEU A 253 4.49 7.93 -23.09
C LEU A 253 5.79 8.07 -22.31
N VAL A 254 6.08 9.28 -21.85
CA VAL A 254 7.34 9.61 -21.16
C VAL A 254 7.06 10.33 -19.86
N GLU A 255 7.73 9.93 -18.79
CA GLU A 255 7.67 10.67 -17.52
C GLU A 255 8.31 12.05 -17.65
N LYS A 256 7.61 13.06 -17.13
CA LYS A 256 8.12 14.45 -17.13
C LYS A 256 9.42 14.59 -16.34
N SER A 257 9.65 13.72 -15.34
CA SER A 257 10.91 13.68 -14.58
C SER A 257 12.08 13.21 -15.46
N VAL A 258 11.88 12.17 -16.28
CA VAL A 258 12.91 11.67 -17.23
C VAL A 258 13.21 12.73 -18.29
N ALA A 259 12.18 13.36 -18.87
CA ALA A 259 12.37 14.44 -19.83
C ALA A 259 13.21 15.61 -19.27
N ARG A 260 13.08 15.86 -17.95
CA ARG A 260 13.78 16.95 -17.25
C ARG A 260 15.18 16.57 -16.76
N LEU A 261 15.37 15.36 -16.21
CA LEU A 261 16.60 14.94 -15.52
C LEU A 261 17.51 14.07 -16.40
N GLY A 262 16.98 13.55 -17.52
CA GLY A 262 17.65 12.59 -18.38
C GLY A 262 17.49 11.15 -17.88
N GLN A 263 18.19 10.21 -18.54
CA GLN A 263 18.13 8.79 -18.22
C GLN A 263 18.82 8.49 -16.87
N PRO A 264 18.33 7.49 -16.11
CA PRO A 264 19.00 7.02 -14.91
C PRO A 264 20.31 6.29 -15.24
N GLU A 265 21.20 6.20 -14.26
CA GLU A 265 22.50 5.56 -14.37
C GLU A 265 22.57 4.21 -13.64
N HIS A 266 21.76 4.05 -12.58
CA HIS A 266 21.65 2.82 -11.79
C HIS A 266 20.30 2.74 -11.07
N GLU A 267 19.99 1.59 -10.51
CA GLU A 267 18.74 1.34 -9.79
C GLU A 267 18.95 0.68 -8.43
N ILE A 268 18.02 0.92 -7.51
CA ILE A 268 18.01 0.33 -6.17
C ILE A 268 16.60 -0.16 -5.89
N VAL A 269 16.45 -1.46 -5.62
CA VAL A 269 15.17 -2.05 -5.23
C VAL A 269 14.88 -1.72 -3.77
N THR A 270 13.74 -1.08 -3.51
CA THR A 270 13.29 -0.70 -2.17
C THR A 270 11.79 -0.91 -2.03
N THR A 271 11.23 -0.66 -0.84
CA THR A 271 9.80 -0.84 -0.56
C THR A 271 9.09 0.51 -0.46
N CYS A 272 7.92 0.61 -1.10
CA CYS A 272 7.07 1.80 -1.09
C CYS A 272 6.66 2.19 0.33
N ALA A 273 6.80 3.47 0.68
CA ALA A 273 6.47 4.01 1.99
C ALA A 273 5.04 4.57 2.10
N TYR A 274 4.08 4.13 1.27
CA TYR A 274 2.71 4.66 1.33
C TYR A 274 1.75 3.71 2.05
N CYS A 275 1.14 2.77 1.36
CA CYS A 275 0.07 1.96 1.94
C CYS A 275 0.52 0.54 2.31
N GLY A 276 -0.36 -0.16 3.03
CA GLY A 276 -0.14 -1.51 3.52
C GLY A 276 -0.03 -2.61 2.45
N VAL A 277 -0.04 -2.27 1.14
CA VAL A 277 0.33 -3.24 0.10
C VAL A 277 1.83 -3.55 0.16
N GLY A 278 2.68 -2.56 0.47
CA GLY A 278 4.12 -2.77 0.57
C GLY A 278 4.78 -3.11 -0.77
N CYS A 279 4.43 -2.38 -1.83
CA CYS A 279 4.95 -2.62 -3.18
C CYS A 279 6.47 -2.53 -3.24
N ALA A 280 7.13 -3.49 -3.89
CA ALA A 280 8.54 -3.39 -4.25
C ALA A 280 8.69 -2.46 -5.46
N LEU A 281 9.56 -1.47 -5.33
CA LEU A 281 9.83 -0.44 -6.33
C LEU A 281 11.33 -0.36 -6.61
N LYS A 282 11.68 0.05 -7.82
CA LYS A 282 13.04 0.44 -8.19
C LYS A 282 13.15 1.95 -8.13
N ALA A 283 14.05 2.45 -7.32
CA ALA A 283 14.50 3.84 -7.37
C ALA A 283 15.58 3.93 -8.47
N GLU A 284 15.23 4.52 -9.59
CA GLU A 284 16.15 4.72 -10.70
C GLU A 284 16.84 6.08 -10.53
N MET A 285 18.16 6.03 -10.43
CA MET A 285 18.99 7.11 -9.89
C MET A 285 19.93 7.68 -10.95
N LYS A 286 20.23 8.98 -10.80
CA LYS A 286 21.34 9.65 -11.46
C LYS A 286 22.22 10.30 -10.37
N GLY A 287 23.38 9.69 -10.10
CA GLY A 287 24.11 9.98 -8.86
C GLY A 287 23.24 9.71 -7.64
N GLU A 288 23.08 10.69 -6.75
CA GLU A 288 22.18 10.60 -5.57
C GLU A 288 20.77 11.18 -5.83
N GLN A 289 20.42 11.50 -7.08
CA GLN A 289 19.12 12.05 -7.44
C GLN A 289 18.20 10.96 -8.00
N VAL A 290 17.00 10.83 -7.43
CA VAL A 290 15.95 9.98 -8.00
C VAL A 290 15.47 10.62 -9.32
N VAL A 291 15.51 9.84 -10.41
CA VAL A 291 14.96 10.23 -11.71
C VAL A 291 13.51 9.79 -11.82
N ARG A 292 13.25 8.51 -11.51
CA ARG A 292 11.89 7.94 -11.49
C ARG A 292 11.81 6.77 -10.52
N MET A 293 10.60 6.41 -10.15
CA MET A 293 10.30 5.19 -9.38
C MET A 293 9.52 4.22 -10.28
N THR A 294 10.01 3.00 -10.49
CA THR A 294 9.32 1.99 -11.30
C THR A 294 8.95 0.78 -10.45
N PRO A 295 7.87 0.04 -10.80
CA PRO A 295 7.55 -1.18 -10.07
C PRO A 295 8.60 -2.26 -10.36
N HIS A 296 9.03 -2.95 -9.30
CA HIS A 296 9.88 -4.12 -9.45
C HIS A 296 9.01 -5.32 -9.87
N LYS A 297 9.31 -5.94 -11.03
CA LYS A 297 8.43 -6.97 -11.63
C LYS A 297 8.29 -8.22 -10.77
N ASN A 298 9.34 -8.61 -10.04
CA ASN A 298 9.36 -9.79 -9.18
C ASN A 298 8.93 -9.49 -7.73
N GLY A 299 8.39 -8.28 -7.48
CA GLY A 299 7.87 -7.91 -6.17
C GLY A 299 6.66 -8.77 -5.79
N LEU A 300 6.80 -9.65 -4.77
CA LEU A 300 5.75 -10.60 -4.37
C LEU A 300 4.45 -9.93 -3.89
N ALA A 301 4.52 -8.69 -3.38
CA ALA A 301 3.36 -7.95 -2.94
C ALA A 301 2.61 -7.26 -4.10
N ASN A 302 3.29 -6.89 -5.18
CA ASN A 302 2.74 -6.04 -6.25
C ASN A 302 2.90 -6.58 -7.68
N GLU A 303 3.69 -7.65 -7.91
CA GLU A 303 3.85 -8.33 -9.20
C GLU A 303 4.03 -7.35 -10.38
N GLY A 304 4.97 -6.43 -10.25
CA GLY A 304 5.28 -5.45 -11.31
C GLY A 304 4.23 -4.33 -11.47
N HIS A 305 3.32 -4.13 -10.52
CA HIS A 305 2.37 -3.03 -10.55
C HIS A 305 2.66 -1.97 -9.48
N ALA A 306 2.31 -0.72 -9.76
CA ALA A 306 2.36 0.41 -8.82
C ALA A 306 1.15 1.33 -9.02
N CYS A 307 0.79 2.08 -7.99
CA CYS A 307 -0.22 3.14 -8.10
C CYS A 307 0.45 4.52 -8.24
N VAL A 308 -0.36 5.55 -8.51
CA VAL A 308 0.09 6.94 -8.64
C VAL A 308 1.01 7.39 -7.50
N LYS A 309 0.73 6.99 -6.25
CA LYS A 309 1.52 7.42 -5.09
C LYS A 309 2.93 6.83 -5.10
N GLY A 310 3.06 5.51 -5.22
CA GLY A 310 4.37 4.86 -5.27
C GLY A 310 5.17 5.27 -6.51
N ARG A 311 4.49 5.41 -7.64
CA ARG A 311 5.09 5.73 -8.93
C ARG A 311 5.61 7.16 -9.02
N PHE A 312 4.82 8.15 -8.56
CA PHE A 312 5.07 9.56 -8.87
C PHE A 312 5.19 10.49 -7.64
N ALA A 313 4.73 10.06 -6.47
CA ALA A 313 4.70 10.94 -5.31
C ALA A 313 5.94 10.82 -4.41
N TRP A 314 7.12 10.61 -4.95
CA TRP A 314 8.40 10.53 -4.24
C TRP A 314 9.11 11.89 -4.08
N GLY A 315 8.71 12.93 -4.83
CA GLY A 315 9.36 14.24 -4.85
C GLY A 315 9.40 14.96 -3.51
N TYR A 316 8.56 14.55 -2.53
CA TYR A 316 8.61 15.10 -1.17
C TYR A 316 9.97 14.83 -0.48
N ALA A 317 10.70 13.79 -0.87
CA ALA A 317 11.98 13.42 -0.27
C ALA A 317 13.05 14.53 -0.42
N THR A 318 12.99 15.30 -1.48
CA THR A 318 13.91 16.41 -1.77
C THR A 318 13.19 17.76 -1.86
N HIS A 319 11.98 17.86 -1.27
CA HIS A 319 11.20 19.09 -1.28
C HIS A 319 11.92 20.19 -0.49
N LYS A 320 11.72 21.45 -0.89
CA LYS A 320 12.36 22.61 -0.23
C LYS A 320 11.99 22.80 1.24
N ASP A 321 10.79 22.33 1.64
CA ASP A 321 10.30 22.44 3.02
C ASP A 321 10.93 21.39 3.97
N ARG A 322 11.80 20.48 3.44
CA ARG A 322 12.53 19.53 4.29
C ARG A 322 13.36 20.26 5.32
N ILE A 323 13.17 19.89 6.57
CA ILE A 323 14.02 20.34 7.66
C ILE A 323 15.27 19.46 7.68
N THR A 324 16.44 20.09 7.70
CA THR A 324 17.74 19.39 7.62
C THR A 324 18.64 19.63 8.83
N LYS A 325 18.27 20.56 9.71
CA LYS A 325 18.99 20.84 10.95
C LYS A 325 18.05 20.78 12.14
N PRO A 326 18.52 20.28 13.29
CA PRO A 326 17.75 20.34 14.52
C PRO A 326 17.41 21.75 14.93
N MET A 327 16.27 21.93 15.58
CA MET A 327 15.79 23.20 16.06
C MET A 327 15.26 23.10 17.48
N ILE A 328 15.49 24.13 18.29
CA ILE A 328 14.96 24.21 19.65
C ILE A 328 14.34 25.59 19.93
N ARG A 329 13.47 25.63 20.93
CA ARG A 329 12.89 26.83 21.50
C ARG A 329 12.51 26.60 22.96
N GLU A 330 12.53 27.66 23.76
CA GLU A 330 12.23 27.55 25.19
C GLU A 330 10.72 27.42 25.43
N LYS A 331 9.92 28.23 24.75
CA LYS A 331 8.46 28.22 24.77
C LYS A 331 7.89 27.96 23.38
N ILE A 332 6.73 27.36 23.31
CA ILE A 332 6.05 27.07 22.02
C ILE A 332 5.71 28.33 21.22
N THR A 333 5.70 29.52 21.86
CA THR A 333 5.50 30.83 21.23
C THR A 333 6.77 31.48 20.69
N ASP A 334 7.93 30.94 21.06
CA ASP A 334 9.22 31.50 20.62
C ASP A 334 9.52 31.05 19.17
N ALA A 335 10.36 31.86 18.51
CA ALA A 335 10.88 31.45 17.19
C ALA A 335 11.82 30.24 17.32
N TRP A 336 11.82 29.39 16.29
CA TRP A 336 12.77 28.30 16.20
C TRP A 336 14.20 28.79 16.03
N ARG A 337 15.14 28.14 16.75
CA ARG A 337 16.59 28.37 16.64
C ARG A 337 17.25 27.09 16.14
N GLU A 338 17.88 27.14 14.96
CA GLU A 338 18.71 26.03 14.46
C GLU A 338 19.92 25.83 15.39
N VAL A 339 20.23 24.57 15.67
CA VAL A 339 21.32 24.16 16.55
C VAL A 339 22.04 22.93 16.01
N SER A 340 23.15 22.55 16.64
CA SER A 340 23.82 21.27 16.37
C SER A 340 23.01 20.11 16.91
N TRP A 341 23.31 18.91 16.43
CA TRP A 341 22.71 17.68 16.94
C TRP A 341 23.00 17.46 18.42
N ASP A 342 24.25 17.66 18.85
CA ASP A 342 24.64 17.50 20.26
C ASP A 342 23.88 18.48 21.18
N GLU A 343 23.68 19.72 20.76
CA GLU A 343 22.90 20.69 21.51
C GLU A 343 21.43 20.30 21.60
N ALA A 344 20.80 19.88 20.47
CA ALA A 344 19.40 19.50 20.46
C ALA A 344 19.13 18.24 21.29
N ILE A 345 19.95 17.22 21.15
CA ILE A 345 19.84 15.96 21.89
C ILE A 345 20.11 16.20 23.39
N GLY A 346 21.15 16.97 23.74
CA GLY A 346 21.45 17.34 25.14
C GLY A 346 20.31 18.12 25.77
N TYR A 347 19.72 19.07 25.02
CA TYR A 347 18.58 19.87 25.47
C TYR A 347 17.33 19.00 25.72
N ALA A 348 17.00 18.11 24.80
CA ALA A 348 15.87 17.18 24.94
C ALA A 348 16.05 16.24 26.14
N ALA A 349 17.23 15.62 26.26
CA ALA A 349 17.55 14.71 27.35
C ALA A 349 17.50 15.39 28.72
N ALA A 350 18.07 16.60 28.83
CA ALA A 350 18.06 17.38 30.08
C ALA A 350 16.62 17.73 30.51
N ARG A 351 15.74 18.10 29.55
CA ARG A 351 14.34 18.40 29.87
C ARG A 351 13.57 17.14 30.32
N PHE A 352 13.72 16.01 29.64
CA PHE A 352 13.09 14.77 30.05
C PHE A 352 13.53 14.30 31.43
N ARG A 353 14.83 14.39 31.75
CA ARG A 353 15.34 14.07 33.09
C ARG A 353 14.76 14.99 34.16
N ARG A 354 14.78 16.29 33.93
CA ARG A 354 14.19 17.26 34.86
C ARG A 354 12.73 16.95 35.16
N ILE A 355 11.94 16.64 34.11
CA ILE A 355 10.54 16.28 34.26
C ILE A 355 10.39 15.00 35.10
N GLN A 356 11.21 13.98 34.86
CA GLN A 356 11.19 12.76 35.65
C GLN A 356 11.63 12.97 37.12
N ASP A 357 12.62 13.81 37.35
CA ASP A 357 13.06 14.13 38.70
C ASP A 357 11.99 14.90 39.50
N GLU A 358 11.23 15.79 38.85
CA GLU A 358 10.20 16.62 39.47
C GLU A 358 8.84 15.89 39.59
N HIS A 359 8.46 15.04 38.61
CA HIS A 359 7.12 14.48 38.49
C HIS A 359 7.08 12.93 38.47
N GLY A 360 8.23 12.28 38.57
CA GLY A 360 8.38 10.82 38.51
C GLY A 360 8.52 10.26 37.09
N ARG A 361 8.96 9.01 37.00
CA ARG A 361 9.31 8.39 35.70
C ARG A 361 8.14 8.22 34.74
N ASP A 362 6.91 8.11 35.24
CA ASP A 362 5.70 7.86 34.43
C ASP A 362 5.14 9.15 33.83
N SER A 363 5.73 10.31 34.13
CA SER A 363 5.33 11.62 33.60
C SER A 363 5.76 11.88 32.16
N ILE A 364 6.49 10.96 31.53
CA ILE A 364 6.94 11.09 30.15
C ILE A 364 6.62 9.81 29.34
N GLY A 365 6.63 9.93 28.02
CA GLY A 365 6.38 8.78 27.13
C GLY A 365 6.81 9.02 25.68
N GLY A 366 6.44 8.09 24.82
CA GLY A 366 6.77 8.16 23.40
C GLY A 366 5.67 7.64 22.48
N ILE A 367 5.62 8.16 21.26
CA ILE A 367 4.74 7.72 20.19
C ILE A 367 5.61 7.31 18.99
N THR A 368 5.39 6.07 18.50
CA THR A 368 6.03 5.54 17.31
C THR A 368 5.12 5.70 16.09
N SER A 369 5.71 5.62 14.90
CA SER A 369 4.98 5.74 13.64
C SER A 369 4.98 4.46 12.84
N SER A 370 3.84 4.15 12.23
CA SER A 370 3.73 3.14 11.18
C SER A 370 4.34 3.57 9.82
N ARG A 371 5.01 4.71 9.77
CA ARG A 371 5.80 5.23 8.63
C ARG A 371 7.28 4.93 8.77
N CYS A 372 7.72 4.63 9.98
CA CYS A 372 9.07 4.25 10.31
C CYS A 372 9.31 2.76 10.07
N THR A 373 10.57 2.34 10.00
CA THR A 373 10.94 0.94 9.81
C THR A 373 10.65 0.11 11.07
N ASN A 374 10.65 -1.21 10.96
CA ASN A 374 10.52 -2.10 12.10
C ASN A 374 11.61 -1.81 13.15
N GLU A 375 12.84 -1.60 12.67
CA GLU A 375 14.01 -1.31 13.50
C GLU A 375 13.85 0.01 14.25
N GLU A 376 13.38 1.06 13.60
CA GLU A 376 13.14 2.37 14.22
C GLU A 376 12.03 2.29 15.26
N THR A 377 10.92 1.64 14.92
CA THR A 377 9.80 1.43 15.84
C THR A 377 10.22 0.60 17.05
N TYR A 378 11.03 -0.45 16.83
CA TYR A 378 11.60 -1.25 17.91
C TYR A 378 12.48 -0.44 18.84
N LEU A 379 13.32 0.45 18.31
CA LEU A 379 14.21 1.28 19.12
C LEU A 379 13.46 2.31 19.96
N VAL A 380 12.40 2.93 19.44
CA VAL A 380 11.62 3.91 20.21
C VAL A 380 10.89 3.23 21.38
N GLN A 381 10.27 2.05 21.17
CA GLN A 381 9.64 1.35 22.29
C GLN A 381 10.68 0.87 23.30
N LYS A 382 11.88 0.45 22.86
CA LYS A 382 13.01 0.11 23.74
C LYS A 382 13.50 1.33 24.51
N LEU A 383 13.61 2.49 23.86
CA LEU A 383 13.97 3.78 24.52
C LEU A 383 13.00 4.10 25.67
N VAL A 384 11.69 4.02 25.42
CA VAL A 384 10.68 4.33 26.46
C VAL A 384 10.76 3.34 27.61
N ARG A 385 10.85 2.04 27.30
CA ARG A 385 10.85 1.00 28.34
C ARG A 385 12.14 0.92 29.14
N ALA A 386 13.29 1.05 28.47
CA ALA A 386 14.59 0.89 29.10
C ALA A 386 15.21 2.22 29.58
N ALA A 387 15.15 3.31 28.80
CA ALA A 387 15.75 4.59 29.15
C ALA A 387 14.81 5.49 29.97
N PHE A 388 13.50 5.58 29.60
CA PHE A 388 12.53 6.29 30.43
C PHE A 388 12.06 5.42 31.61
N GLY A 389 12.14 4.09 31.52
CA GLY A 389 11.82 3.17 32.61
C GLY A 389 10.32 2.97 32.85
N ASN A 390 9.47 3.20 31.84
CA ASN A 390 8.03 3.03 31.93
C ASN A 390 7.46 2.39 30.65
N ASN A 391 6.15 2.16 30.57
CA ASN A 391 5.47 1.58 29.45
C ASN A 391 4.57 2.56 28.69
N ASN A 392 4.75 3.87 28.84
CA ASN A 392 4.00 4.91 28.14
C ASN A 392 4.47 5.03 26.68
N VAL A 393 4.38 3.96 25.94
CA VAL A 393 4.67 3.92 24.51
C VAL A 393 3.44 3.43 23.76
N ASP A 394 3.05 4.14 22.70
CA ASP A 394 1.96 3.75 21.83
C ASP A 394 2.31 4.10 20.37
N THR A 395 1.47 3.74 19.43
CA THR A 395 1.71 3.92 17.99
C THR A 395 0.45 4.37 17.28
N CYS A 396 0.57 5.00 16.13
CA CYS A 396 -0.58 5.40 15.31
C CYS A 396 -1.51 4.23 14.92
N ALA A 397 -1.09 2.98 15.08
CA ALA A 397 -1.99 1.82 14.97
C ALA A 397 -3.10 1.84 16.02
N ARG A 398 -2.95 2.61 17.11
CA ARG A 398 -3.98 2.86 18.11
C ARG A 398 -5.24 3.42 17.48
N VAL A 399 -5.11 4.45 16.68
CA VAL A 399 -6.22 5.14 16.01
C VAL A 399 -6.64 4.50 14.69
N CYS A 400 -6.18 3.26 14.40
CA CYS A 400 -6.34 2.60 13.12
C CYS A 400 -6.85 1.16 13.25
N HIS A 401 -5.96 0.21 13.55
CA HIS A 401 -6.23 -1.23 13.56
C HIS A 401 -6.03 -1.90 14.93
N SER A 402 -5.99 -1.14 16.04
CA SER A 402 -5.96 -1.75 17.37
C SER A 402 -7.16 -2.69 17.62
N PRO A 403 -8.40 -2.41 17.12
CA PRO A 403 -9.51 -3.36 17.19
C PRO A 403 -9.24 -4.67 16.44
N THR A 404 -8.51 -4.65 15.33
CA THR A 404 -8.06 -5.88 14.65
C THR A 404 -7.18 -6.72 15.57
N GLY A 405 -6.22 -6.07 16.25
CA GLY A 405 -5.36 -6.71 17.22
C GLY A 405 -6.13 -7.43 18.30
N TYR A 406 -7.03 -6.72 18.94
CA TYR A 406 -7.87 -7.28 20.02
C TYR A 406 -8.80 -8.40 19.53
N GLY A 407 -9.54 -8.16 18.45
CA GLY A 407 -10.56 -9.06 17.95
C GLY A 407 -10.00 -10.39 17.43
N LEU A 408 -8.97 -10.34 16.55
CA LEU A 408 -8.38 -11.56 15.99
C LEU A 408 -7.56 -12.32 17.03
N LYS A 409 -6.85 -11.65 17.94
CA LYS A 409 -6.14 -12.31 19.04
C LYS A 409 -7.11 -13.04 19.96
N THR A 410 -8.26 -12.45 20.26
CA THR A 410 -9.30 -13.06 21.09
C THR A 410 -9.92 -14.29 20.45
N THR A 411 -10.18 -14.28 19.15
CA THR A 411 -10.89 -15.33 18.41
C THR A 411 -9.97 -16.39 17.83
N LEU A 412 -8.89 -15.98 17.14
CA LEU A 412 -7.99 -16.87 16.40
C LEU A 412 -6.61 -17.05 17.09
N GLY A 413 -6.24 -16.15 17.99
CA GLY A 413 -4.98 -16.18 18.75
C GLY A 413 -3.85 -15.33 18.16
N GLU A 414 -4.03 -14.70 16.99
CA GLU A 414 -3.02 -13.86 16.37
C GLU A 414 -3.62 -12.61 15.73
N SER A 415 -2.87 -11.50 15.79
CA SER A 415 -3.32 -10.15 15.40
C SER A 415 -2.95 -9.82 13.96
N ALA A 416 -3.28 -10.66 12.99
CA ALA A 416 -2.84 -10.44 11.61
C ALA A 416 -3.79 -11.03 10.57
N GLY A 417 -3.65 -10.57 9.31
CA GLY A 417 -4.31 -11.15 8.16
C GLY A 417 -3.92 -12.62 7.95
N THR A 418 -4.85 -13.43 7.49
CA THR A 418 -4.67 -14.88 7.42
C THR A 418 -4.08 -15.36 6.09
N GLN A 419 -3.99 -14.50 5.06
CA GLN A 419 -3.63 -14.84 3.69
C GLN A 419 -2.62 -13.87 3.08
N THR A 420 -2.09 -14.25 1.89
CA THR A 420 -1.38 -13.35 0.99
C THR A 420 -2.37 -12.50 0.18
N PHE A 421 -1.91 -11.38 -0.37
CA PHE A 421 -2.71 -10.65 -1.37
C PHE A 421 -2.92 -11.46 -2.66
N ALA A 422 -1.95 -12.27 -3.04
CA ALA A 422 -2.03 -13.13 -4.20
C ALA A 422 -3.16 -14.17 -4.08
N SER A 423 -3.47 -14.63 -2.87
CA SER A 423 -4.49 -15.65 -2.63
C SER A 423 -5.91 -15.23 -3.06
N VAL A 424 -6.16 -13.91 -3.23
CA VAL A 424 -7.44 -13.44 -3.79
C VAL A 424 -7.73 -14.04 -5.17
N GLY A 425 -6.68 -14.41 -5.94
CA GLY A 425 -6.79 -15.10 -7.22
C GLY A 425 -7.46 -16.47 -7.13
N SER A 426 -7.48 -17.09 -5.96
CA SER A 426 -8.12 -18.39 -5.69
C SER A 426 -9.50 -18.26 -5.02
N ALA A 427 -9.96 -17.04 -4.69
CA ALA A 427 -11.25 -16.83 -4.04
C ALA A 427 -12.41 -17.00 -5.03
N ASP A 428 -13.49 -17.65 -4.58
CA ASP A 428 -14.74 -17.79 -5.34
C ASP A 428 -15.75 -16.71 -4.93
N VAL A 429 -15.73 -16.30 -3.65
CA VAL A 429 -16.50 -15.19 -3.09
C VAL A 429 -15.56 -14.21 -2.41
N ILE A 430 -15.74 -12.94 -2.70
CA ILE A 430 -14.96 -11.85 -2.08
C ILE A 430 -15.93 -10.92 -1.35
N VAL A 431 -15.69 -10.72 -0.05
CA VAL A 431 -16.44 -9.74 0.75
C VAL A 431 -15.51 -8.56 1.04
N VAL A 432 -15.91 -7.37 0.65
CA VAL A 432 -15.23 -6.11 1.01
C VAL A 432 -16.11 -5.34 1.98
N ILE A 433 -15.65 -5.16 3.21
CA ILE A 433 -16.44 -4.51 4.25
C ILE A 433 -15.70 -3.33 4.88
N GLY A 434 -16.32 -2.15 4.86
CA GLY A 434 -15.75 -0.93 5.41
C GLY A 434 -14.38 -0.58 4.83
N ALA A 435 -14.17 -0.86 3.55
CA ALA A 435 -12.92 -0.64 2.83
C ALA A 435 -13.18 -0.18 1.40
N ASN A 436 -12.34 0.73 0.90
CA ASN A 436 -12.28 1.06 -0.52
C ASN A 436 -10.86 0.77 -1.05
N PRO A 437 -10.58 -0.48 -1.47
CA PRO A 437 -9.24 -0.84 -1.91
C PRO A 437 -8.81 -0.13 -3.19
N THR A 438 -9.72 0.39 -4.02
CA THR A 438 -9.37 1.17 -5.22
C THR A 438 -8.66 2.47 -4.88
N ASP A 439 -8.98 3.09 -3.76
CA ASP A 439 -8.33 4.30 -3.23
C ASP A 439 -7.24 4.00 -2.20
N GLY A 440 -7.56 3.14 -1.22
CA GLY A 440 -6.70 2.86 -0.08
C GLY A 440 -5.55 1.89 -0.36
N HIS A 441 -5.78 0.87 -1.20
CA HIS A 441 -4.84 -0.20 -1.54
C HIS A 441 -4.88 -0.50 -3.05
N PRO A 442 -4.55 0.47 -3.93
CA PRO A 442 -4.93 0.42 -5.35
C PRO A 442 -4.38 -0.79 -6.10
N VAL A 443 -3.15 -1.23 -5.80
CA VAL A 443 -2.54 -2.39 -6.45
C VAL A 443 -3.27 -3.68 -6.07
N PHE A 444 -3.63 -3.85 -4.81
CA PHE A 444 -4.50 -4.95 -4.38
C PHE A 444 -5.90 -4.83 -4.99
N GLY A 445 -6.47 -3.61 -5.06
CA GLY A 445 -7.75 -3.34 -5.73
C GLY A 445 -7.75 -3.78 -7.19
N SER A 446 -6.64 -3.63 -7.92
CA SER A 446 -6.49 -4.10 -9.31
C SER A 446 -6.53 -5.64 -9.41
N ARG A 447 -5.88 -6.35 -8.48
CA ARG A 447 -5.95 -7.82 -8.40
C ARG A 447 -7.36 -8.31 -8.09
N LEU A 448 -8.02 -7.71 -7.12
CA LEU A 448 -9.40 -8.03 -6.77
C LEU A 448 -10.33 -7.83 -7.98
N LYS A 449 -10.21 -6.69 -8.68
CA LYS A 449 -10.99 -6.43 -9.90
C LYS A 449 -10.73 -7.48 -10.99
N ARG A 450 -9.47 -7.91 -11.17
CA ARG A 450 -9.12 -8.99 -12.11
C ARG A 450 -9.85 -10.28 -11.74
N ARG A 451 -9.77 -10.69 -10.47
CA ARG A 451 -10.41 -11.94 -10.01
C ARG A 451 -11.94 -11.91 -10.16
N VAL A 452 -12.57 -10.76 -9.93
CA VAL A 452 -14.03 -10.60 -10.18
C VAL A 452 -14.36 -10.77 -11.67
N ARG A 453 -13.56 -10.21 -12.57
CA ARG A 453 -13.73 -10.42 -14.03
C ARG A 453 -13.51 -11.88 -14.45
N GLU A 454 -12.69 -12.62 -13.74
CA GLU A 454 -12.45 -14.06 -13.92
C GLU A 454 -13.56 -14.94 -13.32
N GLY A 455 -14.59 -14.35 -12.69
CA GLY A 455 -15.80 -15.03 -12.25
C GLY A 455 -16.03 -15.12 -10.74
N ALA A 456 -15.15 -14.57 -9.88
CA ALA A 456 -15.45 -14.47 -8.46
C ALA A 456 -16.64 -13.55 -8.21
N GLN A 457 -17.47 -13.90 -7.23
CA GLN A 457 -18.63 -13.11 -6.83
C GLN A 457 -18.26 -12.11 -5.74
N LEU A 458 -18.68 -10.85 -5.91
CA LEU A 458 -18.31 -9.76 -5.02
C LEU A 458 -19.49 -9.27 -4.18
N ILE A 459 -19.30 -9.22 -2.87
CA ILE A 459 -20.19 -8.58 -1.90
C ILE A 459 -19.48 -7.34 -1.36
N VAL A 460 -20.12 -6.17 -1.46
CA VAL A 460 -19.62 -4.92 -0.87
C VAL A 460 -20.53 -4.50 0.27
N VAL A 461 -19.93 -4.22 1.43
CA VAL A 461 -20.62 -3.73 2.64
C VAL A 461 -20.01 -2.38 2.99
N ASP A 462 -20.64 -1.30 2.53
CA ASP A 462 -20.13 0.06 2.69
C ASP A 462 -21.29 1.07 2.60
N PRO A 463 -21.32 2.12 3.42
CA PRO A 463 -22.36 3.17 3.34
C PRO A 463 -22.29 3.97 2.05
N ARG A 464 -21.19 3.96 1.35
CA ARG A 464 -20.90 4.67 0.11
C ARG A 464 -20.86 3.71 -1.07
N ARG A 465 -21.39 4.13 -2.21
CA ARG A 465 -21.21 3.41 -3.48
C ARG A 465 -19.77 3.64 -3.96
N ILE A 466 -18.88 2.75 -3.54
CA ILE A 466 -17.49 2.74 -3.99
C ILE A 466 -17.40 2.16 -5.41
N ASP A 467 -16.27 2.37 -6.09
CA ASP A 467 -16.08 1.95 -7.49
C ASP A 467 -16.22 0.43 -7.72
N LEU A 468 -16.10 -0.37 -6.67
CA LEU A 468 -16.33 -1.82 -6.73
C LEU A 468 -17.81 -2.20 -6.80
N VAL A 469 -18.73 -1.30 -6.43
CA VAL A 469 -20.18 -1.57 -6.45
C VAL A 469 -20.70 -1.61 -7.87
N ASP A 470 -20.37 -0.60 -8.66
CA ASP A 470 -20.90 -0.46 -10.02
C ASP A 470 -19.91 0.36 -10.86
N GLY A 471 -18.76 -0.21 -11.15
CA GLY A 471 -17.76 0.35 -12.04
C GLY A 471 -17.91 -0.18 -13.47
N PRO A 472 -17.27 0.44 -14.47
CA PRO A 472 -17.37 0.03 -15.88
C PRO A 472 -17.03 -1.43 -16.14
N HIS A 473 -16.18 -2.02 -15.33
CA HIS A 473 -15.63 -3.37 -15.57
C HIS A 473 -15.69 -4.27 -14.34
N VAL A 474 -16.32 -3.81 -13.26
CA VAL A 474 -16.52 -4.56 -12.02
C VAL A 474 -17.87 -4.21 -11.42
N LYS A 475 -18.65 -5.21 -11.07
CA LYS A 475 -19.94 -5.05 -10.44
C LYS A 475 -20.09 -6.00 -9.26
N ALA A 476 -20.45 -5.44 -8.11
CA ALA A 476 -20.82 -6.27 -6.96
C ALA A 476 -22.13 -7.00 -7.22
N VAL A 477 -22.19 -8.27 -6.83
CA VAL A 477 -23.45 -9.04 -6.84
C VAL A 477 -24.41 -8.51 -5.79
N HIS A 478 -23.85 -8.15 -4.63
CA HIS A 478 -24.61 -7.53 -3.54
C HIS A 478 -23.89 -6.29 -3.02
N HIS A 479 -24.61 -5.18 -2.87
CA HIS A 479 -24.20 -4.00 -2.12
C HIS A 479 -25.10 -3.85 -0.90
N LEU A 480 -24.54 -4.12 0.27
CA LEU A 480 -25.23 -3.92 1.55
C LEU A 480 -24.88 -2.51 2.04
N GLN A 481 -25.67 -1.52 1.61
CA GLN A 481 -25.44 -0.10 1.90
C GLN A 481 -25.96 0.28 3.29
N LEU A 482 -25.18 -0.09 4.30
CA LEU A 482 -25.56 0.09 5.69
C LEU A 482 -25.46 1.57 6.14
N ARG A 483 -26.18 1.91 7.20
CA ARG A 483 -25.98 3.18 7.93
C ARG A 483 -24.69 3.10 8.74
N PRO A 484 -23.86 4.18 8.78
CA PRO A 484 -22.67 4.19 9.64
C PRO A 484 -23.00 3.88 11.11
N GLY A 485 -22.17 3.07 11.77
CA GLY A 485 -22.37 2.68 13.18
C GLY A 485 -23.26 1.45 13.40
N THR A 486 -23.76 0.81 12.34
CA THR A 486 -24.68 -0.36 12.45
C THR A 486 -24.04 -1.68 12.02
N ASN A 487 -22.74 -1.70 11.82
CA ASN A 487 -21.98 -2.83 11.29
C ASN A 487 -22.19 -4.13 12.07
N VAL A 488 -22.18 -4.05 13.41
CA VAL A 488 -22.38 -5.22 14.29
C VAL A 488 -23.77 -5.83 14.11
N ALA A 489 -24.82 -5.00 14.00
CA ALA A 489 -26.17 -5.49 13.75
C ALA A 489 -26.27 -6.24 12.41
N LEU A 490 -25.65 -5.70 11.36
CA LEU A 490 -25.62 -6.32 10.03
C LEU A 490 -24.85 -7.65 10.02
N VAL A 491 -23.68 -7.72 10.68
CA VAL A 491 -22.92 -8.96 10.77
C VAL A 491 -23.64 -10.02 11.61
N ASN A 492 -24.33 -9.62 12.68
CA ASN A 492 -25.19 -10.52 13.44
C ASN A 492 -26.36 -11.05 12.59
N ALA A 493 -26.91 -10.21 11.69
CA ALA A 493 -27.97 -10.66 10.77
C ALA A 493 -27.44 -11.68 9.75
N LEU A 494 -26.23 -11.50 9.23
CA LEU A 494 -25.57 -12.52 8.39
C LEU A 494 -25.36 -13.83 9.17
N ALA A 495 -24.89 -13.75 10.43
CA ALA A 495 -24.71 -14.89 11.31
C ALA A 495 -26.03 -15.60 11.62
N HIS A 496 -27.12 -14.83 11.85
CA HIS A 496 -28.46 -15.37 12.06
C HIS A 496 -28.90 -16.26 10.89
N VAL A 497 -28.74 -15.81 9.66
CA VAL A 497 -29.09 -16.58 8.47
C VAL A 497 -28.24 -17.85 8.38
N ILE A 498 -26.93 -17.75 8.57
CA ILE A 498 -26.00 -18.90 8.52
C ILE A 498 -26.43 -19.98 9.53
N VAL A 499 -26.76 -19.57 10.76
CA VAL A 499 -27.16 -20.48 11.83
C VAL A 499 -28.55 -21.07 11.60
N THR A 500 -29.55 -20.22 11.30
CA THR A 500 -30.95 -20.66 11.24
C THR A 500 -31.30 -21.41 9.97
N GLU A 501 -30.54 -21.21 8.89
CA GLU A 501 -30.72 -21.96 7.64
C GLU A 501 -29.80 -23.20 7.53
N GLY A 502 -29.03 -23.52 8.60
CA GLY A 502 -28.18 -24.71 8.63
C GLY A 502 -26.96 -24.64 7.69
N LEU A 503 -26.41 -23.44 7.47
CA LEU A 503 -25.28 -23.19 6.60
C LEU A 503 -23.92 -23.23 7.33
N VAL A 504 -23.89 -23.67 8.57
CA VAL A 504 -22.67 -23.84 9.39
C VAL A 504 -21.89 -25.05 8.89
N ASP A 505 -20.58 -24.91 8.73
CA ASP A 505 -19.66 -26.05 8.55
C ASP A 505 -19.44 -26.74 9.90
N GLU A 506 -20.35 -27.66 10.24
CA GLU A 506 -20.35 -28.37 11.51
C GLU A 506 -19.09 -29.22 11.70
N ALA A 507 -18.50 -29.74 10.61
CA ALA A 507 -17.28 -30.54 10.68
C ALA A 507 -16.07 -29.68 11.07
N PHE A 508 -15.89 -28.55 10.41
CA PHE A 508 -14.84 -27.59 10.74
C PHE A 508 -14.97 -27.07 12.18
N VAL A 509 -16.19 -26.70 12.58
CA VAL A 509 -16.43 -26.18 13.93
C VAL A 509 -16.13 -27.22 15.00
N ALA A 510 -16.59 -28.47 14.82
CA ALA A 510 -16.33 -29.55 15.77
C ALA A 510 -14.84 -29.87 15.92
N GLU A 511 -14.11 -29.86 14.81
CA GLU A 511 -12.68 -30.13 14.81
C GLU A 511 -11.85 -28.95 15.33
N ARG A 512 -12.17 -27.72 14.94
CA ARG A 512 -11.26 -26.57 15.03
C ARG A 512 -11.63 -25.56 16.13
N CYS A 513 -12.86 -25.60 16.69
CA CYS A 513 -13.34 -24.57 17.60
C CYS A 513 -13.65 -25.10 19.01
N GLU A 514 -13.80 -24.20 19.97
CA GLU A 514 -14.22 -24.51 21.35
C GLU A 514 -15.74 -24.81 21.37
N PRO A 515 -16.19 -26.04 21.73
CA PRO A 515 -17.58 -26.43 21.60
C PRO A 515 -18.55 -25.55 22.43
N GLN A 516 -18.20 -25.29 23.69
CA GLN A 516 -19.06 -24.49 24.59
C GLN A 516 -19.22 -23.05 24.11
N ALA A 517 -18.13 -22.44 23.62
CA ALA A 517 -18.17 -21.09 23.07
C ALA A 517 -19.03 -21.02 21.81
N PHE A 518 -18.97 -22.06 20.97
CA PHE A 518 -19.81 -22.17 19.79
C PHE A 518 -21.31 -22.32 20.13
N ASP A 519 -21.66 -23.19 21.06
CA ASP A 519 -23.07 -23.42 21.47
C ASP A 519 -23.70 -22.13 22.00
N VAL A 520 -22.97 -21.38 22.83
CA VAL A 520 -23.41 -20.09 23.35
C VAL A 520 -23.59 -19.06 22.23
N TRP A 521 -22.64 -18.98 21.31
CA TRP A 521 -22.74 -18.06 20.17
C TRP A 521 -23.86 -18.46 19.21
N ARG A 522 -24.02 -19.75 18.91
CA ARG A 522 -25.10 -20.28 18.07
C ARG A 522 -26.48 -19.88 18.62
N ALA A 523 -26.68 -20.07 19.91
CA ALA A 523 -27.91 -19.66 20.58
C ALA A 523 -28.14 -18.14 20.55
N PHE A 524 -27.08 -17.35 20.65
CA PHE A 524 -27.12 -15.89 20.48
C PHE A 524 -27.46 -15.49 19.04
N ALA A 525 -26.79 -16.02 18.05
CA ALA A 525 -27.00 -15.71 16.65
C ALA A 525 -28.42 -16.07 16.18
N ALA A 526 -28.99 -17.15 16.69
CA ALA A 526 -30.35 -17.60 16.38
C ALA A 526 -31.48 -16.74 16.98
N ARG A 527 -31.17 -15.77 17.85
CA ARG A 527 -32.20 -14.94 18.47
C ARG A 527 -32.95 -14.08 17.47
N PRO A 528 -34.27 -13.86 17.62
CA PRO A 528 -35.09 -13.07 16.70
C PRO A 528 -34.59 -11.62 16.50
N GLU A 529 -34.02 -11.01 17.54
CA GLU A 529 -33.47 -9.65 17.47
C GLU A 529 -32.25 -9.52 16.50
N ASN A 530 -31.61 -10.62 16.16
CA ASN A 530 -30.55 -10.67 15.17
C ASN A 530 -31.04 -11.04 13.75
N SER A 531 -32.35 -11.28 13.58
CA SER A 531 -32.88 -11.61 12.26
C SER A 531 -32.69 -10.45 11.26
N PRO A 532 -32.58 -10.73 9.96
CA PRO A 532 -32.53 -9.69 8.93
C PRO A 532 -33.69 -8.70 9.02
N GLU A 533 -34.90 -9.17 9.36
CA GLU A 533 -36.07 -8.33 9.53
C GLU A 533 -35.95 -7.37 10.72
N ALA A 534 -35.51 -7.87 11.87
CA ALA A 534 -35.32 -7.04 13.07
C ALA A 534 -34.19 -6.01 12.90
N THR A 535 -33.18 -6.31 12.08
CA THR A 535 -32.02 -5.43 11.85
C THR A 535 -32.18 -4.51 10.65
N ALA A 536 -33.17 -4.73 9.79
CA ALA A 536 -33.41 -3.91 8.58
C ALA A 536 -33.60 -2.43 8.92
N ASP A 537 -34.40 -2.10 9.93
CA ASP A 537 -34.65 -0.71 10.37
C ASP A 537 -33.40 -0.08 11.01
N ILE A 538 -32.55 -0.89 11.65
CA ILE A 538 -31.30 -0.43 12.26
C ILE A 538 -30.26 -0.12 11.18
N ALA A 539 -29.96 -1.12 10.33
CA ALA A 539 -28.90 -1.05 9.35
C ALA A 539 -29.28 -0.30 8.06
N GLY A 540 -30.57 -0.21 7.76
CA GLY A 540 -31.05 0.35 6.49
C GLY A 540 -30.89 -0.60 5.31
N VAL A 541 -30.59 -1.88 5.55
CA VAL A 541 -30.36 -2.88 4.50
C VAL A 541 -31.57 -3.82 4.43
N PRO A 542 -32.15 -4.06 3.24
CA PRO A 542 -33.29 -4.95 3.09
C PRO A 542 -32.97 -6.39 3.53
N ALA A 543 -33.89 -7.02 4.25
CA ALA A 543 -33.73 -8.37 4.79
C ALA A 543 -33.38 -9.41 3.72
N ASP A 544 -34.02 -9.34 2.55
CA ASP A 544 -33.75 -10.26 1.42
C ASP A 544 -32.31 -10.11 0.89
N ALA A 545 -31.76 -8.89 0.85
CA ALA A 545 -30.39 -8.64 0.46
C ALA A 545 -29.39 -9.26 1.45
N VAL A 546 -29.68 -9.15 2.75
CA VAL A 546 -28.88 -9.78 3.82
C VAL A 546 -28.88 -11.30 3.66
N ARG A 547 -30.09 -11.93 3.45
CA ARG A 547 -30.19 -13.38 3.23
C ARG A 547 -29.42 -13.84 2.01
N ALA A 548 -29.56 -13.14 0.89
CA ALA A 548 -28.86 -13.47 -0.34
C ALA A 548 -27.34 -13.40 -0.17
N ALA A 549 -26.83 -12.35 0.47
CA ALA A 549 -25.41 -12.19 0.74
C ALA A 549 -24.88 -13.26 1.73
N ALA A 550 -25.63 -13.58 2.79
CA ALA A 550 -25.24 -14.61 3.75
C ALA A 550 -25.16 -16.00 3.12
N ARG A 551 -26.16 -16.37 2.31
CA ARG A 551 -26.14 -17.64 1.57
C ARG A 551 -24.97 -17.70 0.59
N LEU A 552 -24.75 -16.63 -0.18
CA LEU A 552 -23.61 -16.56 -1.11
C LEU A 552 -22.28 -16.73 -0.38
N TYR A 553 -22.07 -16.03 0.73
CA TYR A 553 -20.86 -16.12 1.54
C TYR A 553 -20.62 -17.54 2.08
N ALA A 554 -21.68 -18.21 2.57
CA ALA A 554 -21.57 -19.50 3.22
C ALA A 554 -21.46 -20.68 2.24
N THR A 555 -21.99 -20.56 1.02
CA THR A 555 -22.14 -21.70 0.10
C THR A 555 -21.47 -21.48 -1.27
N GLY A 556 -20.92 -20.31 -1.52
CA GLY A 556 -20.36 -19.93 -2.83
C GLY A 556 -18.95 -20.47 -3.10
N GLY A 557 -18.38 -21.29 -2.21
CA GLY A 557 -17.01 -21.80 -2.31
C GLY A 557 -16.04 -21.11 -1.34
N ARG A 558 -14.78 -20.93 -1.73
CA ARG A 558 -13.77 -20.25 -0.92
C ARG A 558 -14.08 -18.77 -0.79
N ALA A 559 -14.40 -18.33 0.42
CA ALA A 559 -14.82 -16.97 0.67
C ALA A 559 -13.80 -16.19 1.52
N ALA A 560 -13.28 -15.11 0.94
CA ALA A 560 -12.33 -14.20 1.58
C ALA A 560 -13.01 -12.90 2.02
N ILE A 561 -12.81 -12.51 3.28
CA ILE A 561 -13.24 -11.20 3.80
C ILE A 561 -12.04 -10.27 3.84
N PHE A 562 -12.16 -9.12 3.19
CA PHE A 562 -11.23 -8.00 3.27
C PHE A 562 -11.93 -6.81 3.93
N TYR A 563 -11.34 -6.30 5.01
CA TYR A 563 -11.95 -5.20 5.74
C TYR A 563 -10.95 -4.07 6.04
N GLY A 564 -11.48 -2.88 6.21
CA GLY A 564 -10.68 -1.68 6.47
C GLY A 564 -11.15 -0.91 7.69
N LEU A 565 -10.81 0.37 7.70
CA LEU A 565 -11.08 1.30 8.80
C LEU A 565 -12.58 1.53 9.05
N GLY A 566 -13.44 1.29 8.06
CA GLY A 566 -14.89 1.29 8.23
C GLY A 566 -15.42 0.13 9.08
N VAL A 567 -14.54 -0.78 9.54
CA VAL A 567 -14.81 -1.80 10.56
C VAL A 567 -14.21 -1.40 11.90
N THR A 568 -12.97 -0.92 11.91
CA THR A 568 -12.20 -0.73 13.14
C THR A 568 -12.44 0.62 13.82
N GLU A 569 -12.69 1.67 13.06
CA GLU A 569 -12.86 3.04 13.57
C GLU A 569 -14.31 3.33 14.00
N HIS A 570 -14.85 2.48 14.88
CA HIS A 570 -16.18 2.54 15.48
C HIS A 570 -16.11 2.28 16.99
N ALA A 571 -17.11 2.74 17.73
CA ALA A 571 -17.25 2.46 19.17
C ALA A 571 -17.29 0.94 19.48
N GLN A 572 -17.69 0.12 18.52
CA GLN A 572 -17.70 -1.34 18.57
C GLN A 572 -16.74 -1.99 17.54
N GLY A 573 -15.61 -1.35 17.22
CA GLY A 573 -14.65 -1.87 16.25
C GLY A 573 -14.12 -3.27 16.60
N SER A 574 -13.76 -3.49 17.86
CA SER A 574 -13.32 -4.80 18.37
C SER A 574 -14.40 -5.86 18.28
N THR A 575 -15.64 -5.50 18.63
CA THR A 575 -16.81 -6.39 18.51
C THR A 575 -17.06 -6.78 17.06
N MET A 576 -16.92 -5.82 16.14
CA MET A 576 -17.08 -6.06 14.71
C MET A 576 -16.04 -7.04 14.15
N VAL A 577 -14.75 -6.88 14.51
CA VAL A 577 -13.68 -7.81 14.10
C VAL A 577 -13.95 -9.23 14.61
N MET A 578 -14.40 -9.38 15.87
CA MET A 578 -14.81 -10.67 16.43
C MET A 578 -16.00 -11.26 15.66
N GLY A 579 -16.98 -10.44 15.26
CA GLY A 579 -18.11 -10.87 14.44
C GLY A 579 -17.68 -11.40 13.05
N ILE A 580 -16.76 -10.72 12.39
CA ILE A 580 -16.16 -11.19 11.13
C ILE A 580 -15.43 -12.53 11.31
N ALA A 581 -14.66 -12.68 12.38
CA ALA A 581 -13.98 -13.92 12.70
C ALA A 581 -14.96 -15.07 12.99
N ASN A 582 -16.07 -14.77 13.69
CA ASN A 582 -17.14 -15.75 13.92
C ASN A 582 -17.76 -16.25 12.61
N LEU A 583 -18.04 -15.34 11.64
CA LEU A 583 -18.56 -15.75 10.33
C LEU A 583 -17.60 -16.69 9.61
N ALA A 584 -16.31 -16.37 9.61
CA ALA A 584 -15.29 -17.17 8.93
C ALA A 584 -15.10 -18.55 9.59
N MET A 585 -15.13 -18.63 10.91
CA MET A 585 -15.11 -19.90 11.66
C MET A 585 -16.36 -20.72 11.42
N ALA A 586 -17.54 -20.11 11.43
CA ALA A 586 -18.80 -20.81 11.22
C ALA A 586 -18.93 -21.47 9.84
N THR A 587 -18.27 -20.93 8.83
CA THR A 587 -18.35 -21.38 7.44
C THR A 587 -17.08 -22.09 6.95
N GLY A 588 -16.13 -22.40 7.82
CA GLY A 588 -14.88 -23.08 7.48
C GLY A 588 -13.94 -22.27 6.57
N ASN A 589 -14.13 -20.97 6.41
CA ASN A 589 -13.36 -20.09 5.52
C ASN A 589 -12.05 -19.60 6.16
N LEU A 590 -11.26 -20.52 6.75
CA LEU A 590 -9.96 -20.25 7.39
C LEU A 590 -8.99 -21.40 7.15
N GLY A 591 -7.71 -21.08 6.99
CA GLY A 591 -6.65 -22.08 6.82
C GLY A 591 -6.54 -22.65 5.40
N ILE A 592 -7.25 -22.10 4.44
CA ILE A 592 -7.21 -22.50 3.02
C ILE A 592 -6.94 -21.28 2.13
N GLU A 593 -6.20 -21.48 1.04
CA GLU A 593 -5.92 -20.42 0.08
C GLU A 593 -7.21 -19.92 -0.59
N GLY A 594 -7.33 -18.61 -0.77
CA GLY A 594 -8.50 -17.98 -1.36
C GLY A 594 -9.64 -17.69 -0.38
N ALA A 595 -9.45 -17.97 0.91
CA ALA A 595 -10.41 -17.66 1.98
C ALA A 595 -9.78 -16.76 3.05
N GLY A 596 -10.42 -16.62 4.20
CA GLY A 596 -9.84 -16.02 5.40
C GLY A 596 -10.35 -14.63 5.76
N VAL A 597 -9.74 -14.09 6.81
CA VAL A 597 -10.02 -12.78 7.40
C VAL A 597 -8.81 -11.87 7.22
N ASN A 598 -8.93 -10.85 6.38
CA ASN A 598 -7.81 -10.11 5.85
C ASN A 598 -7.97 -8.59 6.09
N PRO A 599 -7.41 -8.03 7.17
CA PRO A 599 -7.42 -6.60 7.42
C PRO A 599 -6.55 -5.85 6.41
N LEU A 600 -7.13 -4.89 5.72
CA LEU A 600 -6.42 -3.96 4.84
C LEU A 600 -5.83 -2.83 5.68
N ARG A 601 -4.74 -3.10 6.40
CA ARG A 601 -4.05 -2.11 7.23
C ARG A 601 -3.58 -0.93 6.38
N GLY A 602 -3.74 0.29 6.89
CA GLY A 602 -3.58 1.52 6.12
C GLY A 602 -2.15 1.81 5.70
N GLN A 603 -1.28 2.15 6.64
CA GLN A 603 0.09 2.57 6.36
C GLN A 603 0.99 1.37 6.01
N ASN A 604 2.14 1.69 5.41
CA ASN A 604 3.13 0.73 4.92
C ASN A 604 3.68 -0.21 6.01
N ASN A 605 3.76 0.23 7.26
CA ASN A 605 4.31 -0.54 8.38
C ASN A 605 3.37 -0.61 9.60
N VAL A 606 2.03 -0.52 9.42
CA VAL A 606 1.08 -0.68 10.54
C VAL A 606 1.20 -2.05 11.19
N GLN A 607 1.35 -3.11 10.37
CA GLN A 607 1.57 -4.45 10.89
C GLN A 607 2.87 -4.50 11.68
N GLY A 608 3.96 -4.00 11.10
CA GLY A 608 5.28 -4.04 11.75
C GLY A 608 5.36 -3.21 13.03
N SER A 609 4.72 -2.04 13.10
CA SER A 609 4.71 -1.26 14.33
C SER A 609 4.01 -1.99 15.48
N CYS A 610 2.97 -2.77 15.17
CA CYS A 610 2.34 -3.67 16.15
C CYS A 610 3.26 -4.85 16.49
N ASP A 611 3.87 -5.48 15.48
CA ASP A 611 4.79 -6.63 15.65
C ASP A 611 5.96 -6.31 16.57
N MET A 612 6.44 -5.05 16.51
CA MET A 612 7.57 -4.54 17.32
C MET A 612 7.21 -4.15 18.75
N GLY A 613 5.98 -4.40 19.20
CA GLY A 613 5.56 -4.18 20.58
C GLY A 613 5.39 -2.72 20.96
N SER A 614 4.93 -1.88 20.05
CA SER A 614 4.72 -0.44 20.31
C SER A 614 3.43 -0.12 21.05
N PHE A 615 2.66 -1.12 21.49
CA PHE A 615 1.52 -0.90 22.38
C PHE A 615 1.93 -0.93 23.84
N PRO A 616 1.29 -0.15 24.73
CA PRO A 616 1.72 -0.03 26.13
C PRO A 616 1.64 -1.34 26.92
N HIS A 617 0.85 -2.30 26.48
CA HIS A 617 0.64 -3.60 27.13
C HIS A 617 1.37 -4.76 26.46
N GLU A 618 2.08 -4.53 25.35
CA GLU A 618 2.72 -5.61 24.55
C GLU A 618 4.21 -5.35 24.30
N LEU A 619 4.98 -6.41 24.37
CA LEU A 619 6.35 -6.54 23.90
C LEU A 619 6.35 -7.11 22.47
N PRO A 620 7.49 -7.05 21.73
CA PRO A 620 7.59 -7.61 20.38
C PRO A 620 7.00 -9.01 20.24
N GLY A 621 6.23 -9.24 19.18
CA GLY A 621 5.51 -10.50 18.93
C GLY A 621 4.22 -10.65 19.74
N TYR A 622 3.53 -9.55 20.06
CA TYR A 622 2.22 -9.54 20.73
C TYR A 622 2.20 -10.19 22.12
N ARG A 623 3.33 -10.20 22.82
CA ARG A 623 3.45 -10.80 24.15
C ARG A 623 3.17 -9.79 25.24
N HIS A 624 2.27 -10.15 26.17
CA HIS A 624 1.80 -9.23 27.19
C HIS A 624 2.92 -8.88 28.20
N ILE A 625 3.06 -7.58 28.51
CA ILE A 625 4.07 -7.09 29.46
C ILE A 625 3.89 -7.64 30.87
N GLY A 626 2.68 -8.02 31.26
CA GLY A 626 2.36 -8.67 32.54
C GLY A 626 2.94 -10.10 32.69
N ASP A 627 3.36 -10.75 31.60
CA ASP A 627 3.99 -12.09 31.66
C ASP A 627 5.42 -12.00 32.15
N ALA A 628 5.67 -12.52 33.35
CA ALA A 628 6.98 -12.46 34.00
C ALA A 628 8.07 -13.21 33.22
N ALA A 629 7.73 -14.35 32.58
CA ALA A 629 8.70 -15.13 31.81
C ALA A 629 9.09 -14.41 30.51
N VAL A 630 8.15 -13.72 29.90
CA VAL A 630 8.41 -12.87 28.74
C VAL A 630 9.28 -11.67 29.13
N ARG A 631 8.91 -10.95 30.21
CA ARG A 631 9.72 -9.80 30.68
C ARG A 631 11.15 -10.20 30.98
N ALA A 632 11.38 -11.30 31.71
CA ALA A 632 12.71 -11.76 32.09
C ALA A 632 13.67 -11.91 30.89
N ARG A 633 13.16 -12.32 29.72
CA ARG A 633 13.97 -12.41 28.51
C ARG A 633 14.41 -11.02 27.99
N PHE A 634 13.53 -10.04 28.08
CA PHE A 634 13.86 -8.67 27.68
C PHE A 634 14.70 -7.96 28.73
N ASP A 635 14.48 -8.21 30.03
CA ASP A 635 15.28 -7.70 31.12
C ASP A 635 16.77 -8.14 30.98
N GLU A 636 16.98 -9.42 30.68
CA GLU A 636 18.30 -9.97 30.40
C GLU A 636 18.92 -9.34 29.14
N ALA A 637 18.19 -9.33 28.03
CA ALA A 637 18.69 -8.86 26.73
C ALA A 637 18.98 -7.36 26.71
N TRP A 638 18.20 -6.57 27.43
CA TRP A 638 18.32 -5.11 27.50
C TRP A 638 19.05 -4.60 28.74
N SER A 639 19.48 -5.51 29.62
CA SER A 639 20.17 -5.17 30.89
C SER A 639 19.39 -4.13 31.71
N THR A 640 18.07 -4.35 31.85
CA THR A 640 17.14 -3.46 32.53
C THR A 640 16.12 -4.23 33.35
N THR A 641 15.24 -3.55 34.06
CA THR A 641 14.09 -4.16 34.74
C THR A 641 12.82 -3.50 34.24
N LEU A 642 12.05 -4.19 33.44
CA LEU A 642 10.81 -3.70 32.86
C LEU A 642 9.68 -3.66 33.89
N GLN A 643 8.84 -2.63 33.77
CA GLN A 643 7.63 -2.52 34.58
C GLN A 643 6.59 -3.54 34.14
N PRO A 644 5.87 -4.20 35.07
CA PRO A 644 4.87 -5.21 34.72
C PRO A 644 3.52 -4.63 34.29
N GLU A 645 3.24 -3.39 34.66
CA GLU A 645 1.96 -2.73 34.39
C GLU A 645 1.93 -2.05 33.04
N PRO A 646 0.83 -2.16 32.27
CA PRO A 646 0.66 -1.41 31.03
C PRO A 646 0.74 0.11 31.25
N GLY A 647 1.36 0.81 30.31
CA GLY A 647 1.40 2.27 30.30
C GLY A 647 0.14 2.93 29.71
N LEU A 648 0.23 4.24 29.51
CA LEU A 648 -0.83 5.06 28.92
C LEU A 648 -0.94 4.80 27.40
N ARG A 649 -2.17 4.76 26.90
CA ARG A 649 -2.50 4.83 25.46
C ARG A 649 -2.49 6.29 25.00
N ILE A 650 -2.36 6.55 23.69
CA ILE A 650 -2.33 7.92 23.14
C ILE A 650 -3.48 8.79 23.67
N PRO A 651 -4.77 8.41 23.63
CA PRO A 651 -5.81 9.26 24.18
C PRO A 651 -5.64 9.52 25.69
N ASN A 652 -5.18 8.53 26.43
CA ASN A 652 -4.95 8.70 27.88
C ASN A 652 -3.72 9.57 28.19
N MET A 653 -2.72 9.63 27.29
CA MET A 653 -1.61 10.59 27.42
C MET A 653 -2.12 12.03 27.30
N PHE A 654 -3.11 12.29 26.42
CA PHE A 654 -3.72 13.63 26.31
C PHE A 654 -4.51 14.02 27.56
N ASP A 655 -5.32 13.11 28.09
CA ASP A 655 -6.06 13.34 29.34
C ASP A 655 -5.07 13.60 30.48
N ALA A 656 -4.03 12.79 30.63
CA ALA A 656 -3.00 12.94 31.65
C ALA A 656 -2.14 14.20 31.47
N ALA A 657 -1.95 14.71 30.25
CA ALA A 657 -1.30 15.99 30.01
C ALA A 657 -2.16 17.15 30.52
N LEU A 658 -3.47 17.09 30.31
CA LEU A 658 -4.41 18.13 30.76
C LEU A 658 -4.60 18.13 32.29
N ASP A 659 -4.55 16.97 32.95
CA ASP A 659 -4.60 16.89 34.42
C ASP A 659 -3.24 17.20 35.10
N GLY A 660 -2.17 17.29 34.30
CA GLY A 660 -0.83 17.65 34.75
C GLY A 660 0.03 16.49 35.23
N SER A 661 -0.41 15.25 35.12
CA SER A 661 0.37 14.06 35.49
C SER A 661 1.34 13.59 34.39
N PHE A 662 1.13 13.98 33.15
CA PHE A 662 2.00 13.68 32.00
C PHE A 662 2.56 14.98 31.41
N LYS A 663 3.88 15.11 31.32
CA LYS A 663 4.59 16.36 31.06
C LYS A 663 5.54 16.34 29.87
N GLY A 664 5.96 15.16 29.42
CA GLY A 664 6.95 15.05 28.36
C GLY A 664 6.62 13.98 27.33
N LEU A 665 6.77 14.32 26.05
CA LEU A 665 6.46 13.41 24.96
C LEU A 665 7.54 13.42 23.88
N TYR A 666 8.01 12.25 23.46
CA TYR A 666 8.77 12.03 22.24
C TYR A 666 7.87 11.47 21.14
N CYS A 667 7.68 12.22 20.07
CA CYS A 667 6.80 11.86 18.95
C CYS A 667 7.63 11.71 17.68
N GLN A 668 7.71 10.48 17.15
CA GLN A 668 8.49 10.17 15.95
C GLN A 668 7.55 9.90 14.76
N GLY A 669 7.69 10.71 13.70
CA GLY A 669 7.07 10.47 12.39
C GLY A 669 5.54 10.58 12.35
N GLU A 670 4.91 11.28 13.29
CA GLU A 670 3.47 11.45 13.40
C GLU A 670 3.04 12.91 13.49
N ASP A 671 1.93 13.23 12.85
CA ASP A 671 1.21 14.51 12.98
C ASP A 671 -0.10 14.29 13.74
N ILE A 672 0.02 14.12 15.07
CA ILE A 672 -1.10 13.75 15.95
C ILE A 672 -2.15 14.86 16.07
N VAL A 673 -1.80 16.13 15.89
CA VAL A 673 -2.78 17.24 15.85
C VAL A 673 -3.73 17.13 14.67
N GLN A 674 -3.24 16.64 13.53
CA GLN A 674 -4.07 16.46 12.35
C GLN A 674 -4.73 15.07 12.29
N SER A 675 -4.10 14.03 12.84
CA SER A 675 -4.59 12.65 12.74
C SER A 675 -5.61 12.27 13.80
N ASP A 676 -5.48 12.79 15.03
CA ASP A 676 -6.32 12.37 16.16
C ASP A 676 -7.64 13.14 16.23
N PRO A 677 -8.70 12.55 16.82
CA PRO A 677 -10.01 13.19 16.88
C PRO A 677 -10.01 14.35 17.87
N ASN A 678 -11.03 15.21 17.75
CA ASN A 678 -11.17 16.38 18.62
C ASN A 678 -9.87 17.20 18.70
N THR A 679 -9.43 17.72 17.55
CA THR A 679 -8.16 18.46 17.39
C THR A 679 -7.96 19.53 18.47
N GLN A 680 -9.03 20.15 19.00
CA GLN A 680 -8.92 21.17 20.06
C GLN A 680 -8.44 20.56 21.39
N HIS A 681 -8.93 19.37 21.75
CA HIS A 681 -8.50 18.65 22.94
C HIS A 681 -7.02 18.23 22.82
N VAL A 682 -6.64 17.66 21.68
CA VAL A 682 -5.25 17.27 21.39
C VAL A 682 -4.31 18.48 21.44
N ALA A 683 -4.68 19.59 20.80
CA ALA A 683 -3.89 20.81 20.80
C ALA A 683 -3.70 21.40 22.21
N ALA A 684 -4.76 21.38 23.02
CA ALA A 684 -4.68 21.83 24.42
C ALA A 684 -3.78 20.93 25.26
N ALA A 685 -3.87 19.61 25.09
CA ALA A 685 -3.02 18.65 25.76
C ALA A 685 -1.53 18.87 25.42
N LEU A 686 -1.20 18.99 24.14
CA LEU A 686 0.18 19.21 23.71
C LEU A 686 0.73 20.58 24.15
N ALA A 687 -0.13 21.60 24.19
CA ALA A 687 0.26 22.93 24.69
C ALA A 687 0.56 22.96 26.21
N SER A 688 0.05 21.99 26.98
CA SER A 688 0.27 21.86 28.40
C SER A 688 1.55 21.10 28.78
N LEU A 689 2.25 20.50 27.80
CA LEU A 689 3.47 19.73 28.02
C LEU A 689 4.67 20.67 28.33
N ASP A 690 5.52 20.28 29.28
CA ASP A 690 6.76 20.95 29.58
C ASP A 690 7.86 20.63 28.55
N CYS A 691 7.77 19.49 27.87
CA CYS A 691 8.66 19.12 26.78
C CYS A 691 7.96 18.25 25.76
N LEU A 692 7.81 18.76 24.53
CA LEU A 692 7.45 17.97 23.37
C LEU A 692 8.63 17.96 22.38
N VAL A 693 9.15 16.77 22.09
CA VAL A 693 10.16 16.52 21.06
C VAL A 693 9.46 15.87 19.86
N VAL A 694 9.52 16.51 18.71
CA VAL A 694 8.99 15.99 17.45
C VAL A 694 10.14 15.64 16.53
N GLN A 695 10.17 14.40 16.03
CA GLN A 695 11.08 13.99 14.97
C GLN A 695 10.26 13.74 13.69
N ASP A 696 10.43 14.59 12.69
CA ASP A 696 9.70 14.48 11.41
C ASP A 696 10.53 15.14 10.29
N ILE A 697 10.09 14.92 9.05
CA ILE A 697 10.73 15.48 7.85
C ILE A 697 10.29 16.90 7.52
N PHE A 698 9.14 17.35 8.04
CA PHE A 698 8.56 18.68 7.85
C PHE A 698 8.03 19.24 9.16
N LEU A 699 8.01 20.57 9.29
CA LEU A 699 7.23 21.21 10.34
C LEU A 699 5.74 20.98 10.08
N ASN A 700 5.19 19.99 10.76
CA ASN A 700 3.79 19.60 10.71
C ASN A 700 2.92 20.37 11.72
N GLU A 701 1.64 20.07 11.86
CA GLU A 701 0.74 20.73 12.80
C GLU A 701 1.14 20.46 14.26
N THR A 702 1.64 19.27 14.57
CA THR A 702 2.15 18.88 15.90
C THR A 702 3.37 19.68 16.29
N ALA A 703 4.25 20.00 15.34
CA ALA A 703 5.46 20.81 15.60
C ALA A 703 5.14 22.22 16.10
N LYS A 704 3.93 22.74 15.91
CA LYS A 704 3.50 24.04 16.49
C LYS A 704 3.59 24.04 18.01
N TYR A 705 3.46 22.89 18.65
CA TYR A 705 3.49 22.71 20.12
C TYR A 705 4.82 22.13 20.61
N ALA A 706 5.75 21.81 19.71
CA ALA A 706 7.03 21.19 20.08
C ALA A 706 8.02 22.21 20.63
N HIS A 707 8.90 21.77 21.53
CA HIS A 707 10.04 22.50 22.07
C HIS A 707 11.34 22.14 21.34
N VAL A 708 11.41 20.91 20.83
CA VAL A 708 12.55 20.40 20.07
C VAL A 708 12.01 19.80 18.78
N PHE A 709 12.62 20.13 17.66
CA PHE A 709 12.38 19.50 16.38
C PHE A 709 13.66 18.83 15.88
N LEU A 710 13.59 17.51 15.69
CA LEU A 710 14.68 16.69 15.17
C LEU A 710 14.36 16.30 13.71
N PRO A 711 15.22 16.63 12.74
CA PRO A 711 14.96 16.30 11.35
C PRO A 711 14.97 14.78 11.12
N GLY A 712 13.92 14.26 10.49
CA GLY A 712 13.78 12.86 10.12
C GLY A 712 14.31 12.52 8.73
N ALA A 713 14.47 11.22 8.46
CA ALA A 713 14.86 10.65 7.19
C ALA A 713 13.67 10.01 6.46
N THR A 714 13.62 10.14 5.13
CA THR A 714 12.64 9.44 4.30
C THR A 714 13.05 8.00 4.05
N PHE A 715 12.15 7.17 3.49
CA PHE A 715 12.45 5.79 3.12
C PHE A 715 13.58 5.65 2.08
N LEU A 716 13.89 6.70 1.32
CA LEU A 716 15.00 6.73 0.37
C LEU A 716 16.35 7.00 1.03
N GLU A 717 16.35 7.47 2.28
CA GLU A 717 17.52 7.92 3.02
C GLU A 717 18.00 6.92 4.09
N LYS A 718 17.37 5.75 4.21
CA LYS A 718 17.64 4.77 5.28
C LYS A 718 17.53 3.33 4.82
N ASP A 719 18.22 2.45 5.53
CA ASP A 719 18.04 1.00 5.48
C ASP A 719 17.09 0.54 6.59
N GLY A 720 16.40 -0.57 6.36
CA GLY A 720 15.47 -1.14 7.32
C GLY A 720 14.54 -2.17 6.71
N THR A 721 13.43 -2.43 7.40
CA THR A 721 12.36 -3.30 6.92
C THR A 721 10.98 -2.71 7.18
N PHE A 722 10.00 -3.04 6.32
CA PHE A 722 8.57 -2.82 6.56
C PHE A 722 7.84 -4.15 6.58
N THR A 723 6.82 -4.27 7.43
CA THR A 723 5.87 -5.39 7.41
C THR A 723 4.52 -4.90 6.90
N ASN A 724 4.10 -5.39 5.75
CA ASN A 724 2.86 -4.99 5.10
C ASN A 724 1.59 -5.66 5.70
N ALA A 725 0.41 -5.36 5.15
CA ALA A 725 -0.87 -5.86 5.66
C ALA A 725 -1.06 -7.39 5.50
N GLU A 726 -0.29 -8.05 4.64
CA GLU A 726 -0.27 -9.52 4.50
C GLU A 726 0.85 -10.18 5.34
N ARG A 727 1.42 -9.50 6.34
CA ARG A 727 2.53 -9.98 7.19
C ARG A 727 3.86 -10.14 6.44
N ARG A 728 4.01 -9.53 5.28
CA ARG A 728 5.21 -9.64 4.46
C ARG A 728 6.26 -8.63 4.90
N ILE A 729 7.41 -9.12 5.33
CA ILE A 729 8.58 -8.33 5.70
C ILE A 729 9.41 -8.11 4.44
N SER A 730 9.64 -6.85 4.10
CA SER A 730 10.38 -6.43 2.90
C SER A 730 11.46 -5.42 3.24
N ARG A 731 12.58 -5.48 2.53
CA ARG A 731 13.70 -4.55 2.72
C ARG A 731 13.37 -3.15 2.24
N VAL A 732 13.71 -2.16 3.06
CA VAL A 732 13.92 -0.76 2.68
C VAL A 732 15.42 -0.59 2.45
N ARG A 733 15.82 -0.10 1.27
CA ARG A 733 17.23 0.10 0.94
C ARG A 733 17.49 1.56 0.64
N ARG A 734 18.53 2.08 1.25
CA ARG A 734 18.94 3.47 1.09
C ARG A 734 19.36 3.77 -0.34
N ALA A 735 18.74 4.78 -0.94
CA ALA A 735 19.03 5.26 -2.28
C ALA A 735 19.81 6.59 -2.29
N MET A 736 19.71 7.37 -1.22
CA MET A 736 20.40 8.65 -1.07
C MET A 736 20.87 8.86 0.37
N ARG A 737 21.83 9.75 0.57
CA ARG A 737 22.27 10.09 1.96
C ARG A 737 21.18 10.85 2.69
N PRO A 738 21.05 10.64 4.04
CA PRO A 738 20.15 11.45 4.84
C PRO A 738 20.49 12.95 4.72
N LEU A 739 19.50 13.76 4.35
CA LEU A 739 19.67 15.21 4.23
C LEU A 739 20.02 15.89 5.58
N SER A 740 19.60 15.26 6.67
CA SER A 740 19.90 15.70 8.04
C SER A 740 21.24 15.19 8.57
N GLY A 741 21.92 14.31 7.82
CA GLY A 741 23.18 13.64 8.21
C GLY A 741 22.98 12.31 8.95
N TYR A 742 21.79 12.03 9.49
CA TYR A 742 21.47 10.83 10.27
C TYR A 742 20.12 10.23 9.86
N ALA A 743 20.02 8.90 9.94
CA ALA A 743 18.75 8.19 9.87
C ALA A 743 18.03 8.21 11.23
N ASP A 744 16.74 7.93 11.24
CA ASP A 744 15.92 8.05 12.45
C ASP A 744 16.35 7.10 13.57
N TRP A 745 16.83 5.90 13.23
CA TRP A 745 17.37 4.97 14.21
C TRP A 745 18.63 5.49 14.91
N GLU A 746 19.52 6.19 14.20
CA GLU A 746 20.74 6.81 14.76
C GLU A 746 20.39 7.94 15.75
N VAL A 747 19.37 8.75 15.42
CA VAL A 747 18.87 9.81 16.29
C VAL A 747 18.31 9.22 17.59
N THR A 748 17.58 8.10 17.51
CA THR A 748 17.08 7.40 18.71
C THR A 748 18.22 6.89 19.59
N LEU A 749 19.31 6.37 18.99
CA LEU A 749 20.50 5.97 19.74
C LEU A 749 21.18 7.15 20.45
N MET A 750 21.32 8.30 19.76
CA MET A 750 21.89 9.51 20.36
C MET A 750 21.08 9.98 21.58
N LEU A 751 19.75 10.00 21.45
CA LEU A 751 18.87 10.38 22.56
C LEU A 751 18.96 9.38 23.72
N SER A 752 18.97 8.09 23.44
CA SER A 752 19.11 7.03 24.45
C SER A 752 20.43 7.17 25.23
N ARG A 753 21.53 7.39 24.54
CA ARG A 753 22.86 7.60 25.16
C ARG A 753 22.88 8.86 26.05
N ALA A 754 22.31 9.95 25.58
CA ALA A 754 22.20 11.20 26.37
C ALA A 754 21.34 11.03 27.63
N LEU A 755 20.37 10.08 27.58
CA LEU A 755 19.58 9.67 28.75
C LEU A 755 20.27 8.60 29.63
N GLY A 756 21.49 8.18 29.31
CA GLY A 756 22.31 7.25 30.09
C GLY A 756 21.98 5.79 29.91
N TYR A 757 21.20 5.43 28.92
CA TYR A 757 20.99 4.07 28.48
C TYR A 757 21.66 3.89 27.13
N ASP A 758 22.71 3.12 27.06
CA ASP A 758 23.55 3.00 25.87
C ASP A 758 23.09 1.82 25.00
N MET A 759 22.58 2.12 23.82
CA MET A 759 22.24 1.14 22.78
C MET A 759 23.33 1.18 21.70
N HIS A 760 23.92 0.02 21.41
CA HIS A 760 24.99 -0.09 20.42
C HIS A 760 24.57 -0.93 19.22
N TYR A 761 24.40 -0.29 18.08
CA TYR A 761 24.21 -0.94 16.78
C TYR A 761 24.97 -0.14 15.72
N ALA A 762 25.71 -0.83 14.86
CA ALA A 762 26.44 -0.21 13.75
C ALA A 762 25.58 -0.14 12.46
N HIS A 763 24.57 -1.01 12.34
CA HIS A 763 23.71 -1.10 11.18
C HIS A 763 22.32 -1.62 11.58
N PRO A 764 21.23 -1.24 10.88
CA PRO A 764 19.88 -1.74 11.18
C PRO A 764 19.71 -3.26 11.13
N SER A 765 20.58 -3.99 10.41
CA SER A 765 20.58 -5.46 10.43
C SER A 765 20.84 -6.04 11.82
N GLU A 766 21.69 -5.39 12.63
CA GLU A 766 21.97 -5.85 14.01
C GLU A 766 20.75 -5.65 14.92
N ILE A 767 19.94 -4.63 14.63
CA ILE A 767 18.65 -4.41 15.31
C ILE A 767 17.68 -5.52 14.93
N MET A 768 17.61 -5.90 13.64
CA MET A 768 16.78 -7.01 13.18
C MET A 768 17.26 -8.35 13.79
N ASP A 769 18.55 -8.58 13.93
CA ASP A 769 19.10 -9.77 14.58
C ASP A 769 18.67 -9.86 16.06
N GLU A 770 18.61 -8.72 16.77
CA GLU A 770 18.06 -8.66 18.13
C GLU A 770 16.56 -8.93 18.14
N ILE A 771 15.80 -8.33 17.22
CA ILE A 771 14.36 -8.58 17.06
C ILE A 771 14.12 -10.09 16.82
N ALA A 772 14.85 -10.71 15.90
CA ALA A 772 14.73 -12.14 15.57
C ALA A 772 15.02 -13.03 16.79
N ARG A 773 16.08 -12.73 17.55
CA ARG A 773 16.45 -13.47 18.75
C ARG A 773 15.36 -13.41 19.84
N LEU A 774 14.71 -12.27 19.99
CA LEU A 774 13.74 -12.03 21.04
C LEU A 774 12.29 -12.35 20.64
N THR A 775 11.98 -12.44 19.35
CA THR A 775 10.61 -12.55 18.83
C THR A 775 10.41 -13.87 18.08
N PRO A 776 9.71 -14.87 18.66
CA PRO A 776 9.59 -16.21 18.04
C PRO A 776 9.02 -16.21 16.62
N THR A 777 8.11 -15.30 16.29
CA THR A 777 7.52 -15.18 14.96
C THR A 777 8.50 -14.61 13.91
N PHE A 778 9.61 -14.00 14.36
CA PHE A 778 10.67 -13.43 13.52
C PHE A 778 11.99 -14.20 13.62
N ALA A 779 12.04 -15.33 14.33
CA ALA A 779 13.30 -16.01 14.69
C ALA A 779 14.18 -16.41 13.49
N GLY A 780 13.58 -16.62 12.30
CA GLY A 780 14.30 -16.92 11.07
C GLY A 780 14.58 -15.69 10.18
N VAL A 781 14.15 -14.51 10.58
CA VAL A 781 14.26 -13.31 9.73
C VAL A 781 15.64 -12.69 9.85
N SER A 782 16.31 -12.49 8.72
CA SER A 782 17.55 -11.74 8.61
C SER A 782 17.61 -10.95 7.31
N TYR A 783 18.47 -9.95 7.23
CA TYR A 783 18.67 -9.21 5.99
C TYR A 783 19.18 -10.12 4.87
N ALA A 784 20.04 -11.09 5.18
CA ALA A 784 20.53 -12.06 4.21
C ALA A 784 19.40 -12.91 3.63
N LEU A 785 18.47 -13.41 4.48
CA LEU A 785 17.29 -14.14 4.01
C LEU A 785 16.39 -13.29 3.13
N LEU A 786 16.16 -12.02 3.52
CA LEU A 786 15.33 -11.09 2.74
C LEU A 786 15.97 -10.72 1.41
N ASP A 787 17.30 -10.68 1.33
CA ASP A 787 18.02 -10.45 0.07
C ASP A 787 17.97 -11.71 -0.83
N GLU A 788 17.96 -12.92 -0.24
CA GLU A 788 17.82 -14.18 -0.98
C GLU A 788 16.39 -14.40 -1.50
N LEU A 789 15.38 -14.14 -0.67
CA LEU A 789 13.97 -14.43 -0.99
C LEU A 789 13.20 -13.23 -1.56
N GLY A 790 13.79 -12.02 -1.54
CA GLY A 790 13.14 -10.76 -1.86
C GLY A 790 12.23 -10.25 -0.73
N SER A 791 11.52 -11.12 -0.04
CA SER A 791 10.68 -10.84 1.13
C SER A 791 10.16 -12.12 1.76
N VAL A 792 9.70 -12.08 3.02
CA VAL A 792 9.17 -13.26 3.74
C VAL A 792 7.94 -12.88 4.57
N GLN A 793 6.97 -13.78 4.71
CA GLN A 793 5.81 -13.59 5.59
C GLN A 793 6.04 -14.28 6.93
N TRP A 794 5.90 -13.52 8.02
CA TRP A 794 5.96 -14.14 9.34
C TRP A 794 4.66 -14.94 9.65
N PRO A 795 4.70 -15.97 10.54
CA PRO A 795 5.85 -16.52 11.21
C PRO A 795 6.92 -17.06 10.26
N CYS A 796 8.19 -16.69 10.55
CA CYS A 796 9.36 -17.19 9.87
C CYS A 796 10.33 -17.68 10.94
N ASN A 797 10.52 -18.99 11.04
CA ASN A 797 11.30 -19.66 12.08
C ASN A 797 11.74 -21.06 11.60
N ASP A 798 12.30 -21.88 12.47
CA ASP A 798 12.78 -23.21 12.10
C ASP A 798 11.66 -24.13 11.54
N ALA A 799 10.40 -23.94 11.98
CA ALA A 799 9.25 -24.71 11.47
C ALA A 799 8.79 -24.21 10.11
N ALA A 800 9.03 -22.93 9.79
CA ALA A 800 8.66 -22.28 8.55
C ALA A 800 9.80 -21.36 8.06
N PRO A 801 10.94 -21.92 7.60
CA PRO A 801 12.13 -21.14 7.27
C PRO A 801 11.95 -20.23 6.03
N GLN A 802 10.91 -20.45 5.25
CA GLN A 802 10.54 -19.63 4.09
C GLN A 802 9.30 -18.75 4.36
N GLY A 803 8.87 -18.69 5.63
CA GLY A 803 7.68 -17.96 6.06
C GLY A 803 6.38 -18.75 5.91
N THR A 804 5.30 -18.12 6.34
CA THR A 804 3.96 -18.72 6.45
C THR A 804 2.97 -17.93 5.61
N PRO A 805 2.74 -18.28 4.34
CA PRO A 805 1.78 -17.57 3.46
C PRO A 805 0.34 -17.64 3.98
N THR A 806 -0.14 -18.83 4.35
CA THR A 806 -1.49 -19.06 4.89
C THR A 806 -1.41 -19.40 6.38
N MET A 807 -2.14 -18.65 7.19
CA MET A 807 -2.23 -18.87 8.63
C MET A 807 -3.33 -19.90 8.95
N HIS A 808 -3.20 -20.55 10.10
CA HIS A 808 -4.25 -21.42 10.65
C HIS A 808 -4.59 -22.64 9.77
N VAL A 809 -3.62 -23.24 9.07
CA VAL A 809 -3.85 -24.41 8.20
C VAL A 809 -4.32 -25.62 9.02
N ASP A 810 -3.56 -26.03 10.03
CA ASP A 810 -3.85 -27.21 10.85
C ASP A 810 -4.61 -26.86 12.13
N GLN A 811 -4.24 -25.75 12.77
CA GLN A 811 -4.84 -25.29 14.01
C GLN A 811 -4.74 -23.76 14.14
N PHE A 812 -5.56 -23.18 15.01
CA PHE A 812 -5.42 -21.77 15.35
C PHE A 812 -4.19 -21.55 16.25
N VAL A 813 -3.62 -20.33 16.23
CA VAL A 813 -2.48 -19.99 17.08
C VAL A 813 -2.81 -20.20 18.57
N ARG A 814 -4.06 -19.96 18.97
CA ARG A 814 -4.57 -20.25 20.33
C ARG A 814 -4.95 -21.73 20.56
N GLY A 815 -4.74 -22.65 19.62
CA GLY A 815 -5.17 -24.04 19.63
C GLY A 815 -6.57 -24.22 19.02
N LYS A 816 -7.63 -23.87 19.73
CA LYS A 816 -9.04 -23.90 19.27
C LYS A 816 -9.55 -22.50 19.04
N GLY A 817 -10.28 -22.27 17.94
CA GLY A 817 -10.96 -21.01 17.66
C GLY A 817 -12.06 -20.73 18.69
N LYS A 818 -12.22 -19.48 19.09
CA LYS A 818 -13.19 -19.05 20.09
C LYS A 818 -14.26 -18.17 19.50
N PHE A 819 -15.50 -18.64 19.51
CA PHE A 819 -16.65 -17.81 19.21
C PHE A 819 -16.94 -16.83 20.35
N VAL A 820 -17.35 -15.63 20.00
CA VAL A 820 -17.62 -14.55 20.96
C VAL A 820 -19.00 -13.95 20.69
N ILE A 821 -19.76 -13.65 21.74
CA ILE A 821 -21.02 -12.91 21.62
C ILE A 821 -20.73 -11.47 21.16
N THR A 822 -21.41 -11.04 20.11
CA THR A 822 -21.26 -9.73 19.47
C THR A 822 -22.53 -8.89 19.62
N GLN A 823 -22.86 -8.54 20.87
CA GLN A 823 -24.04 -7.73 21.15
C GLN A 823 -23.94 -6.35 20.50
N TYR A 824 -24.93 -5.99 19.67
CA TYR A 824 -25.02 -4.65 19.10
C TYR A 824 -25.37 -3.60 20.17
N ILE A 825 -24.60 -2.53 20.19
CA ILE A 825 -24.83 -1.33 20.98
C ILE A 825 -24.75 -0.14 20.03
N ALA A 826 -25.81 0.68 20.01
CA ALA A 826 -25.84 1.86 19.15
C ALA A 826 -24.73 2.85 19.53
N SER A 827 -24.12 3.49 18.52
CA SER A 827 -23.14 4.56 18.73
C SER A 827 -23.72 5.67 19.60
N PRO A 828 -22.93 6.30 20.48
CA PRO A 828 -23.35 7.50 21.21
C PRO A 828 -23.60 8.70 20.30
N GLU A 829 -23.00 8.71 19.09
CA GLU A 829 -23.17 9.73 18.07
C GLU A 829 -24.53 9.59 17.36
N LYS A 830 -25.61 10.12 17.98
CA LYS A 830 -26.96 10.06 17.46
C LYS A 830 -27.36 11.35 16.75
N VAL A 831 -28.07 11.18 15.63
CA VAL A 831 -28.72 12.30 14.95
C VAL A 831 -29.74 12.97 15.84
N THR A 832 -29.84 14.28 15.70
CA THR A 832 -30.80 15.14 16.41
C THR A 832 -31.28 16.23 15.44
N PRO A 833 -32.38 16.97 15.75
CA PRO A 833 -32.76 18.11 14.90
C PRO A 833 -31.65 19.15 14.72
N ARG A 834 -30.72 19.25 15.68
CA ARG A 834 -29.56 20.15 15.59
C ARG A 834 -28.45 19.60 14.69
N TYR A 835 -28.25 18.27 14.69
CA TYR A 835 -27.24 17.55 13.91
C TYR A 835 -27.91 16.39 13.16
N PRO A 836 -28.58 16.69 12.02
CA PRO A 836 -29.48 15.72 11.39
C PRO A 836 -28.81 14.73 10.43
N LEU A 837 -27.53 14.91 10.13
CA LEU A 837 -26.77 14.05 9.23
C LEU A 837 -25.68 13.29 9.99
N ILE A 838 -25.29 12.14 9.48
CA ILE A 838 -24.09 11.42 9.92
C ILE A 838 -22.96 11.66 8.94
N LEU A 839 -21.84 12.15 9.45
CA LEU A 839 -20.58 12.21 8.73
C LEU A 839 -19.82 10.90 8.89
N THR A 840 -19.34 10.36 7.78
CA THR A 840 -18.30 9.33 7.74
C THR A 840 -17.06 9.85 7.00
N THR A 841 -15.88 9.32 7.30
CA THR A 841 -14.62 9.79 6.75
C THR A 841 -13.89 8.71 5.96
N GLY A 842 -12.98 9.10 5.07
CA GLY A 842 -12.17 8.17 4.30
C GLY A 842 -11.02 8.81 3.55
N ARG A 843 -10.57 8.14 2.48
CA ARG A 843 -9.40 8.52 1.68
C ARG A 843 -9.76 8.66 0.21
N ILE A 844 -8.88 9.34 -0.55
CA ILE A 844 -8.90 9.39 -2.02
C ILE A 844 -7.59 8.83 -2.59
N LEU A 845 -7.63 8.44 -3.85
CA LEU A 845 -6.50 7.77 -4.51
C LEU A 845 -5.21 8.60 -4.52
N SER A 846 -5.30 9.90 -4.83
CA SER A 846 -4.13 10.76 -5.04
C SER A 846 -3.45 11.23 -3.76
N GLN A 847 -4.16 11.25 -2.62
CA GLN A 847 -3.63 11.72 -1.34
C GLN A 847 -3.44 10.56 -0.36
N TYR A 848 -2.65 10.78 0.69
CA TYR A 848 -2.36 9.74 1.68
C TYR A 848 -2.30 10.28 3.11
N ASN A 849 -3.01 9.62 4.04
CA ASN A 849 -3.14 10.02 5.45
C ASN A 849 -3.41 11.54 5.57
N VAL A 850 -2.70 12.22 6.47
CA VAL A 850 -2.77 13.68 6.67
C VAL A 850 -2.13 14.51 5.52
N GLY A 851 -1.76 13.89 4.42
CA GLY A 851 -1.27 14.54 3.21
C GLY A 851 0.11 15.19 3.30
N ALA A 852 0.83 15.06 4.42
CA ALA A 852 2.11 15.73 4.65
C ALA A 852 3.14 15.50 3.52
N GLN A 853 3.18 14.30 2.96
CA GLN A 853 4.05 13.94 1.84
C GLN A 853 3.41 14.26 0.49
N THR A 854 2.18 13.78 0.23
CA THR A 854 1.53 13.88 -1.08
C THR A 854 1.18 15.30 -1.47
N ARG A 855 0.86 16.18 -0.52
CA ARG A 855 0.63 17.62 -0.77
C ARG A 855 1.90 18.34 -1.29
N ARG A 856 3.10 17.78 -1.07
CA ARG A 856 4.39 18.29 -1.54
C ARG A 856 4.88 17.61 -2.82
N THR A 857 3.95 17.09 -3.61
CA THR A 857 4.19 16.44 -4.89
C THR A 857 3.16 16.91 -5.91
N GLU A 858 3.31 16.50 -7.17
CA GLU A 858 2.35 16.84 -8.24
C GLU A 858 0.92 16.34 -7.96
N ASN A 859 0.71 15.46 -6.96
CA ASN A 859 -0.60 14.96 -6.56
C ASN A 859 -1.55 16.08 -6.11
N VAL A 860 -1.01 17.18 -5.60
CA VAL A 860 -1.80 18.36 -5.22
C VAL A 860 -2.49 19.03 -6.42
N ARG A 861 -1.96 18.86 -7.64
CA ARG A 861 -2.58 19.35 -8.87
C ARG A 861 -3.82 18.56 -9.25
N TRP A 862 -3.83 17.27 -8.91
CA TRP A 862 -4.99 16.43 -9.18
C TRP A 862 -6.11 16.67 -8.16
N HIS A 863 -5.80 16.56 -6.86
CA HIS A 863 -6.74 16.85 -5.78
C HIS A 863 -6.03 17.73 -4.73
N GLY A 864 -6.47 18.96 -4.61
CA GLY A 864 -5.83 19.95 -3.75
C GLY A 864 -6.68 20.42 -2.59
N GLU A 865 -7.78 19.76 -2.27
CA GLU A 865 -8.65 20.07 -1.12
C GLU A 865 -9.46 18.85 -0.71
N ASP A 866 -9.87 18.80 0.55
CA ASP A 866 -10.92 17.90 1.01
C ASP A 866 -12.29 18.47 0.61
N ARG A 867 -13.23 17.60 0.23
CA ARG A 867 -14.59 17.98 -0.16
C ARG A 867 -15.61 17.27 0.71
N LEU A 868 -16.80 17.88 0.85
CA LEU A 868 -17.96 17.23 1.47
C LEU A 868 -18.82 16.60 0.37
N GLU A 869 -18.84 15.26 0.29
CA GLU A 869 -19.82 14.55 -0.54
C GLU A 869 -21.18 14.52 0.17
N ILE A 870 -22.23 14.94 -0.53
CA ILE A 870 -23.59 15.02 -0.02
C ILE A 870 -24.57 14.50 -1.07
N HIS A 871 -25.58 13.71 -0.63
CA HIS A 871 -26.60 13.20 -1.52
C HIS A 871 -27.47 14.34 -2.11
N PRO A 872 -27.94 14.25 -3.39
CA PRO A 872 -28.78 15.28 -4.00
C PRO A 872 -30.02 15.66 -3.20
N HIS A 873 -30.68 14.71 -2.55
CA HIS A 873 -31.81 14.97 -1.67
C HIS A 873 -31.44 15.94 -0.54
N ASP A 874 -30.38 15.63 0.22
CA ASP A 874 -29.94 16.43 1.36
C ASP A 874 -29.38 17.80 0.93
N ALA A 875 -28.76 17.85 -0.26
CA ALA A 875 -28.26 19.09 -0.85
C ALA A 875 -29.39 20.04 -1.27
N ASN A 876 -30.40 19.50 -1.95
CA ASN A 876 -31.58 20.28 -2.37
C ASN A 876 -32.34 20.87 -1.18
N ASP A 877 -32.58 20.10 -0.13
CA ASP A 877 -33.26 20.57 1.11
C ASP A 877 -32.51 21.73 1.78
N ARG A 878 -31.22 21.90 1.51
CA ARG A 878 -30.35 22.94 2.08
C ARG A 878 -29.96 24.03 1.09
N GLY A 879 -30.39 23.93 -0.16
CA GLY A 879 -30.01 24.85 -1.23
C GLY A 879 -28.53 24.79 -1.60
N ILE A 880 -27.87 23.61 -1.48
CA ILE A 880 -26.45 23.41 -1.74
C ILE A 880 -26.24 22.87 -3.17
N ARG A 881 -25.26 23.42 -3.87
CA ARG A 881 -24.79 22.95 -5.19
C ARG A 881 -23.33 22.52 -5.13
N THR A 882 -22.91 21.69 -6.07
CA THR A 882 -21.51 21.35 -6.23
C THR A 882 -20.65 22.60 -6.41
N GLY A 883 -19.59 22.71 -5.62
CA GLY A 883 -18.68 23.85 -5.59
C GLY A 883 -19.01 24.92 -4.55
N ASP A 884 -20.18 24.88 -3.93
CA ASP A 884 -20.54 25.79 -2.86
C ASP A 884 -19.69 25.56 -1.61
N TRP A 885 -19.42 26.62 -0.87
CA TRP A 885 -18.87 26.51 0.48
C TRP A 885 -19.94 26.09 1.47
N VAL A 886 -19.66 25.09 2.26
CA VAL A 886 -20.54 24.56 3.30
C VAL A 886 -19.84 24.52 4.65
N GLY A 887 -20.50 25.06 5.66
CA GLY A 887 -20.11 24.88 7.06
C GLY A 887 -20.57 23.53 7.54
N VAL A 888 -19.68 22.76 8.15
CA VAL A 888 -19.96 21.48 8.80
C VAL A 888 -19.70 21.63 10.28
N ALA A 889 -20.69 21.40 11.11
CA ALA A 889 -20.62 21.57 12.56
C ALA A 889 -21.05 20.29 13.27
N SER A 890 -20.32 19.90 14.32
CA SER A 890 -20.63 18.81 15.23
C SER A 890 -20.71 19.30 16.70
N ARG A 891 -20.71 18.37 17.63
CA ARG A 891 -20.59 18.69 19.08
C ARG A 891 -19.17 19.12 19.44
N ALA A 892 -18.13 18.64 18.72
CA ALA A 892 -16.73 18.90 18.99
C ALA A 892 -16.26 20.24 18.39
N GLY A 893 -16.77 20.63 17.21
CA GLY A 893 -16.33 21.83 16.53
C GLY A 893 -16.99 22.06 15.18
N GLN A 894 -16.37 22.91 14.37
CA GLN A 894 -16.86 23.24 13.04
C GLN A 894 -15.73 23.45 12.05
N THR A 895 -16.02 23.16 10.79
CA THR A 895 -15.11 23.42 9.66
C THR A 895 -15.90 23.88 8.43
N VAL A 896 -15.21 24.28 7.38
CA VAL A 896 -15.81 24.69 6.10
C VAL A 896 -15.15 23.89 4.98
N LEU A 897 -15.98 23.30 4.11
CA LEU A 897 -15.56 22.47 2.99
C LEU A 897 -16.23 22.92 1.68
N ARG A 898 -15.74 22.47 0.53
CA ARG A 898 -16.51 22.59 -0.73
C ARG A 898 -17.43 21.38 -0.87
N ALA A 899 -18.66 21.62 -1.24
CA ALA A 899 -19.63 20.57 -1.50
C ALA A 899 -19.37 19.87 -2.84
N LEU A 900 -19.56 18.55 -2.84
CA LEU A 900 -19.70 17.71 -4.02
C LEU A 900 -21.03 16.95 -3.91
N VAL A 901 -22.02 17.38 -4.71
CA VAL A 901 -23.32 16.71 -4.76
C VAL A 901 -23.19 15.43 -5.58
N THR A 902 -23.49 14.29 -5.00
CA THR A 902 -23.25 12.98 -5.64
C THR A 902 -24.16 11.88 -5.08
N GLU A 903 -24.62 10.99 -5.96
CA GLU A 903 -25.39 9.79 -5.60
C GLU A 903 -24.52 8.64 -5.00
N ARG A 904 -23.22 8.86 -4.86
CA ARG A 904 -22.35 7.90 -4.15
C ARG A 904 -22.71 7.76 -2.68
N MET A 905 -23.30 8.80 -2.10
CA MET A 905 -23.81 8.78 -0.72
C MET A 905 -25.29 8.38 -0.68
N GLN A 906 -25.76 7.89 0.46
CA GLN A 906 -27.17 7.70 0.75
C GLN A 906 -27.75 8.92 1.47
N PRO A 907 -29.06 9.19 1.38
CA PRO A 907 -29.69 10.28 2.13
C PRO A 907 -29.42 10.15 3.64
N GLY A 908 -29.16 11.29 4.30
CA GLY A 908 -28.85 11.35 5.73
C GLY A 908 -27.39 11.09 6.06
N VAL A 909 -26.53 10.77 5.07
CA VAL A 909 -25.09 10.48 5.27
C VAL A 909 -24.25 11.39 4.40
N VAL A 910 -23.22 12.00 4.97
CA VAL A 910 -22.22 12.80 4.26
C VAL A 910 -20.83 12.22 4.45
N TYR A 911 -19.92 12.52 3.51
CA TYR A 911 -18.57 11.98 3.53
C TYR A 911 -17.53 13.08 3.30
N THR A 912 -16.40 13.00 4.01
CA THR A 912 -15.23 13.84 3.72
C THR A 912 -13.92 13.05 3.92
N THR A 913 -12.83 13.68 3.49
CA THR A 913 -11.46 13.21 3.72
C THR A 913 -10.75 14.09 4.76
N PHE A 914 -9.53 13.73 5.15
CA PHE A 914 -8.76 14.39 6.21
C PHE A 914 -7.30 14.68 5.77
N HIS A 915 -7.10 14.85 4.46
CA HIS A 915 -5.75 14.95 3.89
C HIS A 915 -5.16 16.36 4.01
N PHE A 916 -5.99 17.36 4.26
CA PHE A 916 -5.58 18.76 4.27
C PHE A 916 -5.81 19.38 5.65
N PRO A 917 -4.76 19.90 6.32
CA PRO A 917 -4.92 20.53 7.63
C PRO A 917 -5.88 21.71 7.61
N GLU A 918 -6.09 22.30 6.44
CA GLU A 918 -6.93 23.46 6.22
C GLU A 918 -8.41 23.15 6.29
N SER A 919 -8.82 21.94 5.93
CA SER A 919 -10.18 21.46 6.15
C SER A 919 -10.42 21.08 7.61
N GLY A 920 -9.37 20.66 8.31
CA GLY A 920 -9.44 20.32 9.72
C GLY A 920 -10.53 19.30 10.02
N ALA A 921 -10.63 18.22 9.24
CA ALA A 921 -11.75 17.27 9.37
C ALA A 921 -11.86 16.68 10.79
N ASN A 922 -10.75 16.54 11.51
CA ASN A 922 -10.75 16.03 12.88
C ASN A 922 -11.11 17.07 13.95
N VAL A 923 -11.30 18.33 13.57
CA VAL A 923 -11.91 19.36 14.45
C VAL A 923 -13.36 19.02 14.77
N ILE A 924 -14.05 18.30 13.87
CA ILE A 924 -15.46 17.94 14.03
C ILE A 924 -15.67 16.49 14.52
N THR A 925 -14.66 15.65 14.55
CA THR A 925 -14.76 14.30 15.13
C THR A 925 -14.75 14.36 16.67
N THR A 926 -15.39 13.39 17.31
CA THR A 926 -15.60 13.39 18.76
C THR A 926 -14.73 12.35 19.47
N ASP A 927 -14.72 12.36 20.81
CA ASP A 927 -13.92 11.48 21.65
C ASP A 927 -14.51 10.05 21.76
N SER A 928 -15.61 9.75 21.08
CA SER A 928 -16.18 8.40 21.05
C SER A 928 -15.13 7.41 20.50
N SER A 929 -14.97 6.29 21.18
CA SER A 929 -13.92 5.32 20.83
C SER A 929 -14.35 3.87 21.12
N ASP A 930 -13.61 2.92 20.55
CA ASP A 930 -13.80 1.50 20.78
C ASP A 930 -13.60 1.13 22.26
N TRP A 931 -14.54 0.38 22.80
CA TRP A 931 -14.61 0.03 24.21
C TRP A 931 -13.38 -0.76 24.72
N ALA A 932 -12.73 -1.57 23.85
CA ALA A 932 -11.60 -2.40 24.26
C ALA A 932 -10.26 -1.71 24.04
N THR A 933 -10.12 -0.94 22.98
CA THR A 933 -8.84 -0.47 22.49
C THR A 933 -8.66 1.04 22.51
N ASN A 934 -9.71 1.83 22.77
CA ASN A 934 -9.73 3.29 22.60
C ASN A 934 -9.40 3.74 21.15
N CYS A 935 -9.67 2.90 20.13
CA CYS A 935 -9.62 3.36 18.75
C CYS A 935 -10.75 4.37 18.49
N PRO A 936 -10.49 5.58 18.00
CA PRO A 936 -11.52 6.60 17.81
C PRO A 936 -12.58 6.22 16.78
N GLU A 937 -13.81 6.69 16.99
CA GLU A 937 -14.95 6.46 16.12
C GLU A 937 -15.02 7.50 14.99
N TYR A 938 -14.06 7.51 14.07
CA TYR A 938 -14.01 8.48 12.95
C TYR A 938 -15.15 8.30 11.93
N LYS A 939 -15.83 7.17 11.94
CA LYS A 939 -16.84 6.83 10.91
C LYS A 939 -18.26 7.23 11.28
N VAL A 940 -18.47 7.73 12.49
CA VAL A 940 -19.80 8.15 12.96
C VAL A 940 -19.68 9.47 13.72
N THR A 941 -20.09 10.56 13.09
CA THR A 941 -20.18 11.86 13.76
C THR A 941 -21.48 12.54 13.35
N ALA A 942 -22.32 12.91 14.30
CA ALA A 942 -23.55 13.64 13.99
C ALA A 942 -23.23 15.11 13.67
N VAL A 943 -23.64 15.58 12.48
CA VAL A 943 -23.29 16.90 11.96
C VAL A 943 -24.50 17.68 11.45
N GLN A 944 -24.36 19.03 11.47
CA GLN A 944 -25.17 19.96 10.69
C GLN A 944 -24.34 20.45 9.51
N VAL A 945 -24.98 20.54 8.35
CA VAL A 945 -24.40 21.10 7.12
C VAL A 945 -25.26 22.26 6.64
N ALA A 946 -24.65 23.39 6.41
CA ALA A 946 -25.33 24.59 5.93
C ALA A 946 -24.45 25.37 4.91
N PRO A 947 -25.04 26.00 3.89
CA PRO A 947 -24.28 26.84 2.98
C PRO A 947 -23.70 28.05 3.72
N VAL A 948 -22.47 28.44 3.37
CA VAL A 948 -21.80 29.64 3.89
C VAL A 948 -21.35 30.54 2.73
N ALA A 949 -21.41 31.84 2.94
CA ALA A 949 -21.12 32.79 1.85
C ALA A 949 -19.63 32.89 1.49
N GLN A 950 -18.74 32.56 2.41
CA GLN A 950 -17.33 32.72 2.24
C GLN A 950 -16.55 31.60 2.98
N PRO A 951 -15.37 31.18 2.48
CA PRO A 951 -14.46 30.32 3.20
C PRO A 951 -14.00 30.98 4.50
N SER A 952 -13.62 30.19 5.48
CA SER A 952 -13.02 30.67 6.72
C SER A 952 -11.73 31.46 6.45
N GLU A 953 -11.32 32.33 7.38
CA GLU A 953 -10.07 33.07 7.25
C GLU A 953 -8.88 32.13 7.09
N TRP A 954 -8.90 31.03 7.81
CA TRP A 954 -7.92 29.96 7.73
C TRP A 954 -7.87 29.30 6.34
N GLN A 955 -9.02 28.99 5.71
CA GLN A 955 -9.07 28.47 4.34
C GLN A 955 -8.58 29.47 3.30
N ARG A 956 -8.82 30.78 3.52
CA ARG A 956 -8.25 31.81 2.64
C ARG A 956 -6.74 31.90 2.75
N ALA A 957 -6.18 31.74 3.94
CA ALA A 957 -4.74 31.66 4.15
C ALA A 957 -4.12 30.45 3.44
N TYR A 958 -4.82 29.33 3.48
CA TYR A 958 -4.38 28.13 2.78
C TYR A 958 -4.49 28.24 1.26
N THR A 959 -5.54 28.79 0.74
CA THR A 959 -5.66 29.03 -0.70
C THR A 959 -4.48 29.86 -1.21
N ARG A 960 -4.02 30.85 -0.43
CA ARG A 960 -2.80 31.60 -0.74
C ARG A 960 -1.56 30.71 -0.67
N PHE A 961 -1.38 29.97 0.41
CA PHE A 961 -0.26 29.02 0.56
C PHE A 961 -0.20 28.01 -0.59
N ARG A 962 -1.34 27.43 -0.96
CA ARG A 962 -1.42 26.49 -2.09
C ARG A 962 -1.03 27.15 -3.41
N ALA A 963 -1.53 28.36 -3.69
CA ALA A 963 -1.17 29.10 -4.89
C ALA A 963 0.34 29.38 -4.96
N GLU A 964 0.95 29.75 -3.82
CA GLU A 964 2.40 29.94 -3.69
C GLU A 964 3.16 28.64 -3.93
N GLN A 965 2.68 27.51 -3.39
CA GLN A 965 3.32 26.18 -3.62
C GLN A 965 3.25 25.76 -5.08
N LEU A 966 2.11 25.96 -5.76
CA LEU A 966 1.96 25.66 -7.17
C LEU A 966 2.87 26.54 -8.03
N ALA A 967 2.91 27.85 -7.77
CA ALA A 967 3.78 28.79 -8.47
C ALA A 967 5.27 28.41 -8.33
N LEU A 968 5.68 27.94 -7.14
CA LEU A 968 7.04 27.46 -6.90
C LEU A 968 7.35 26.15 -7.64
N LEU A 969 6.38 25.24 -7.74
CA LEU A 969 6.52 24.03 -8.54
C LEU A 969 6.67 24.37 -10.03
N GLU A 970 5.90 25.35 -10.53
CA GLU A 970 5.97 25.83 -11.90
C GLU A 970 7.30 26.55 -12.19
N GLN A 971 7.77 27.42 -11.30
CA GLN A 971 9.09 28.05 -11.41
C GLN A 971 10.23 27.02 -11.46
N ARG A 972 10.21 26.04 -10.58
CA ARG A 972 11.21 24.95 -10.57
C ARG A 972 11.17 24.12 -11.85
N THR A 973 9.98 23.93 -12.42
CA THR A 973 9.82 23.23 -13.70
C THR A 973 10.37 24.08 -14.84
N ALA A 974 10.17 25.40 -14.84
CA ALA A 974 10.69 26.32 -15.82
C ALA A 974 12.22 26.52 -15.72
N GLU A 975 12.77 26.67 -14.51
CA GLU A 975 14.22 26.84 -14.27
C GLU A 975 15.03 25.59 -14.61
N ARG A 976 14.39 24.42 -14.61
CA ARG A 976 15.00 23.12 -14.91
C ARG A 976 14.75 22.64 -16.34
N ALA A 977 13.88 23.32 -17.10
CA ALA A 977 13.79 23.08 -18.52
C ALA A 977 15.12 23.48 -19.17
N PRO A 978 15.78 22.61 -19.95
CA PRO A 978 16.96 23.05 -20.70
C PRO A 978 16.55 24.24 -21.56
N ALA A 979 17.34 25.30 -21.54
CA ALA A 979 17.17 26.43 -22.44
C ALA A 979 17.25 25.85 -23.85
N ILE A 980 16.11 25.58 -24.46
CA ILE A 980 16.02 25.32 -25.88
C ILE A 980 16.46 26.65 -26.50
N ALA A 981 17.71 26.69 -26.95
CA ALA A 981 18.24 27.81 -27.67
C ALA A 981 17.26 28.10 -28.81
N THR A 982 16.55 29.20 -28.70
CA THR A 982 15.87 29.83 -29.84
C THR A 982 16.95 30.27 -30.80
N GLY A 983 17.55 29.31 -31.51
CA GLY A 983 18.34 29.62 -32.70
C GLY A 983 17.38 30.07 -33.80
N LYS A 984 17.37 31.37 -34.04
CA LYS A 984 16.89 31.92 -35.33
C LYS A 984 17.65 31.34 -36.49
#